data_89210fd887ac5e4737b639ce82ecc3dd
#
_entry.id   89210fd887ac5e4737b639ce82ecc3dd
#
_cell.length_a   1.000
_cell.length_b   1.000
_cell.length_c   1.000
_cell.angle_alpha   90.00
_cell.angle_beta   90.00
_cell.angle_gamma   90.00
#
_symmetry.space_group_name_H-M   'P 1'
#
loop_
_entity.id
_entity.type
_entity.pdbx_description
1 polymer ?
#
loop_
_entity_poly.entity_id
_entity_poly.type
_entity_poly.pdbx_seq_one_letter_code
_entity_poly.pdbx_strand_id
1 'polypeptide(L)'
;MDAFTIRKKFLDYFEKNGHKIVPSAPIVVKNDPTLMFTNAGMNQFKDYFLGNKKPEFRRLADTQKCLRVSGKHNDLEEVGTDGYHHTMFEMLGNWSIGDYFKEEAIELAWRLLTEEYMIPKDILYVSVFGGDEKENLKPDYEAVEIWKKWIPEDRILFFSKKDNFWEMGDTGPCGPCSEIHVDLRPEALRQQVSGASLVNVGVPEVMEIWNNVFIQYNRKADGSLEELPAKHIDTGMGFERITMILQKKSASYDTDIFMPMINFISEFSGIKYSAKFDPEAKSDMAMRVLADHIRAVSFAIADGAIPSNTGPGYVIRRILRRAVRYQFSFLGIKEPFLFRLVPILSDMMGHVFPELKAQNEFIVKVIREEEISFLRTLESGLKRIELLPKINSMISGKSAFELYDTYGFPLDLTKLICRENNWDVDEIGFNEALLEQKARSRSDAKKEYSDWNILQEGECIFLGYDQLSLNNSELIRWRRIESKGKTNYQLVLSKTCFYPEGGGQVGDQGVLLFGNEEIKVLDTVKENDLILHIVENLPIDLKAKISMQVNATKRTLTENNHSATHLLHAALRHVLGNHVHQKGSLVNQDYLRFDFSHFQKITHEEIQKIESLVNEKIRENIYLEEARNIPIKEAEAAGAMMLFGEKYGDTVRTITFDPAYSRELCGGCHVKQTGQIAFFKIIAESSVAAGIRRVEAVTSVAAEEYINERLDELHEVKSLLKNPKDIVLSLNQMFDENKLLQKQIQTLKEEKSIHYRQELIKKASRHKGIQILAEQITMDD
;
A
#
# COMPACT_ATOMS: atom_id res chain seq x y z
N MET A 1 -23.87 19.94 16.25
CA MET A 1 -23.77 18.46 16.36
C MET A 1 -22.31 18.11 16.16
N ASP A 2 -21.70 17.29 17.02
CA ASP A 2 -20.30 16.87 16.85
C ASP A 2 -20.17 15.74 15.84
N ALA A 3 -18.95 15.54 15.35
CA ALA A 3 -18.62 14.53 14.33
C ALA A 3 -18.99 13.10 14.77
N PHE A 4 -18.84 12.76 16.06
CA PHE A 4 -19.23 11.46 16.60
C PHE A 4 -20.75 11.24 16.47
N THR A 5 -21.55 12.24 16.87
CA THR A 5 -23.02 12.18 16.81
C THR A 5 -23.54 12.10 15.37
N ILE A 6 -22.91 12.84 14.44
CA ILE A 6 -23.27 12.81 13.01
C ILE A 6 -23.08 11.41 12.44
N ARG A 7 -21.90 10.81 12.65
CA ARG A 7 -21.60 9.44 12.18
C ARG A 7 -22.56 8.41 12.82
N LYS A 8 -22.77 8.52 14.13
CA LYS A 8 -23.66 7.62 14.86
C LYS A 8 -25.09 7.70 14.32
N LYS A 9 -25.61 8.91 14.09
CA LYS A 9 -26.97 9.09 13.53
C LYS A 9 -27.12 8.45 12.14
N PHE A 10 -26.09 8.56 11.27
CA PHE A 10 -26.10 7.89 9.96
C PHE A 10 -26.23 6.38 10.12
N LEU A 11 -25.37 5.78 10.92
CA LEU A 11 -25.35 4.33 11.11
C LEU A 11 -26.64 3.84 11.79
N ASP A 12 -27.09 4.50 12.85
CA ASP A 12 -28.35 4.15 13.56
C ASP A 12 -29.57 4.28 12.62
N TYR A 13 -29.60 5.29 11.73
CA TYR A 13 -30.67 5.49 10.75
C TYR A 13 -30.76 4.33 9.77
N PHE A 14 -29.62 3.95 9.16
CA PHE A 14 -29.59 2.83 8.22
C PHE A 14 -29.83 1.48 8.90
N GLU A 15 -29.33 1.27 10.13
CA GLU A 15 -29.64 0.07 10.90
C GLU A 15 -31.15 -0.08 11.16
N LYS A 16 -31.85 1.00 11.55
CA LYS A 16 -33.30 1.03 11.70
C LYS A 16 -34.05 0.72 10.41
N ASN A 17 -33.47 1.04 9.25
CA ASN A 17 -34.01 0.73 7.93
C ASN A 17 -33.49 -0.61 7.35
N GLY A 18 -33.06 -1.53 8.23
CA GLY A 18 -32.74 -2.91 7.89
C GLY A 18 -31.36 -3.14 7.26
N HIS A 19 -30.45 -2.17 7.33
CA HIS A 19 -29.08 -2.34 6.87
C HIS A 19 -28.20 -2.96 7.95
N LYS A 20 -27.36 -3.90 7.54
CA LYS A 20 -26.29 -4.43 8.40
C LYS A 20 -25.13 -3.45 8.43
N ILE A 21 -24.75 -3.01 9.62
CA ILE A 21 -23.56 -2.19 9.77
C ILE A 21 -22.33 -3.09 9.69
N VAL A 22 -21.40 -2.72 8.80
CA VAL A 22 -20.17 -3.45 8.56
C VAL A 22 -18.93 -2.57 8.85
N PRO A 23 -17.79 -3.16 9.21
CA PRO A 23 -16.59 -2.40 9.47
C PRO A 23 -15.99 -1.84 8.17
N SER A 24 -15.31 -0.69 8.28
CA SER A 24 -14.52 -0.10 7.20
C SER A 24 -13.48 -1.07 6.66
N ALA A 25 -13.36 -1.17 5.34
CA ALA A 25 -12.24 -1.86 4.73
C ALA A 25 -10.92 -1.11 4.96
N PRO A 26 -9.77 -1.80 4.91
CA PRO A 26 -8.47 -1.15 4.89
C PRO A 26 -8.33 -0.15 3.74
N ILE A 27 -7.59 0.94 3.97
CA ILE A 27 -7.24 1.90 2.90
C ILE A 27 -6.38 1.24 1.82
N VAL A 28 -5.47 0.34 2.23
CA VAL A 28 -4.57 -0.36 1.31
C VAL A 28 -5.26 -1.59 0.76
N VAL A 29 -5.53 -1.57 -0.53
CA VAL A 29 -6.19 -2.70 -1.20
C VAL A 29 -5.16 -3.80 -1.45
N LYS A 30 -5.47 -5.00 -0.96
CA LYS A 30 -4.72 -6.23 -1.27
C LYS A 30 -5.54 -7.06 -2.26
N ASN A 31 -4.88 -7.74 -3.19
CA ASN A 31 -5.50 -8.68 -4.12
C ASN A 31 -6.46 -8.08 -5.18
N ASP A 32 -6.47 -6.76 -5.40
CA ASP A 32 -7.13 -6.15 -6.56
C ASP A 32 -6.07 -5.46 -7.44
N PRO A 33 -5.82 -5.96 -8.66
CA PRO A 33 -4.80 -5.38 -9.53
C PRO A 33 -5.20 -4.02 -10.12
N THR A 34 -6.47 -3.62 -9.98
CA THR A 34 -7.01 -2.37 -10.54
C THR A 34 -6.96 -1.20 -9.56
N LEU A 35 -6.82 -1.48 -8.26
CA LEU A 35 -6.88 -0.48 -7.19
C LEU A 35 -5.69 -0.61 -6.23
N MET A 36 -4.98 0.49 -6.02
CA MET A 36 -3.91 0.57 -5.00
C MET A 36 -4.47 0.92 -3.61
N PHE A 37 -5.48 1.79 -3.59
CA PHE A 37 -6.13 2.26 -2.37
C PHE A 37 -7.65 2.20 -2.51
N THR A 38 -8.33 2.04 -1.40
CA THR A 38 -9.78 2.18 -1.31
C THR A 38 -10.15 3.65 -1.56
N ASN A 39 -10.78 3.94 -2.69
CA ASN A 39 -11.16 5.29 -3.11
C ASN A 39 -12.67 5.56 -3.02
N ALA A 40 -13.47 4.53 -2.77
CA ALA A 40 -14.92 4.59 -2.60
C ALA A 40 -15.40 3.46 -1.69
N GLY A 41 -16.55 3.66 -1.02
CA GLY A 41 -17.12 2.69 -0.09
C GLY A 41 -17.46 1.35 -0.73
N MET A 42 -17.86 1.36 -1.99
CA MET A 42 -18.26 0.16 -2.73
C MET A 42 -17.11 -0.80 -3.07
N ASN A 43 -15.85 -0.37 -2.97
CA ASN A 43 -14.72 -1.21 -3.39
C ASN A 43 -14.70 -2.58 -2.69
N GLN A 44 -15.09 -2.63 -1.41
CA GLN A 44 -15.17 -3.88 -0.66
C GLN A 44 -16.33 -4.80 -1.08
N PHE A 45 -17.29 -4.31 -1.87
CA PHE A 45 -18.51 -5.03 -2.30
C PHE A 45 -18.53 -5.34 -3.80
N LYS A 46 -17.44 -5.03 -4.52
CA LYS A 46 -17.31 -5.20 -5.99
C LYS A 46 -17.81 -6.56 -6.48
N ASP A 47 -17.43 -7.64 -5.80
CA ASP A 47 -17.80 -9.00 -6.22
C ASP A 47 -19.29 -9.31 -6.04
N TYR A 48 -19.96 -8.66 -5.09
CA TYR A 48 -21.41 -8.77 -4.93
C TYR A 48 -22.15 -8.09 -6.08
N PHE A 49 -21.68 -6.91 -6.50
CA PHE A 49 -22.28 -6.18 -7.63
C PHE A 49 -22.10 -6.91 -8.97
N LEU A 50 -20.94 -7.54 -9.17
CA LEU A 50 -20.66 -8.32 -10.36
C LEU A 50 -21.28 -9.73 -10.34
N GLY A 51 -21.96 -10.13 -9.25
CA GLY A 51 -22.51 -11.47 -9.10
C GLY A 51 -21.49 -12.59 -8.93
N ASN A 52 -20.22 -12.25 -8.70
CA ASN A 52 -19.14 -13.21 -8.46
C ASN A 52 -19.31 -13.94 -7.12
N LYS A 53 -20.00 -13.28 -6.17
CA LYS A 53 -20.27 -13.78 -4.82
C LYS A 53 -21.69 -13.44 -4.38
N LYS A 54 -22.32 -14.34 -3.65
CA LYS A 54 -23.64 -14.09 -3.05
C LYS A 54 -23.47 -13.31 -1.74
N PRO A 55 -24.18 -12.18 -1.55
CA PRO A 55 -24.11 -11.43 -0.31
C PRO A 55 -24.86 -12.17 0.81
N GLU A 56 -24.30 -12.18 2.02
CA GLU A 56 -24.97 -12.65 3.22
C GLU A 56 -26.13 -11.70 3.61
N PHE A 57 -25.86 -10.39 3.51
CA PHE A 57 -26.85 -9.32 3.73
C PHE A 57 -26.97 -8.49 2.46
N ARG A 58 -28.20 -8.20 2.06
CA ARG A 58 -28.45 -7.41 0.84
C ARG A 58 -28.45 -5.90 1.08
N ARG A 59 -28.63 -5.46 2.33
CA ARG A 59 -28.59 -4.06 2.75
C ARG A 59 -27.42 -3.87 3.69
N LEU A 60 -26.48 -3.00 3.32
CA LEU A 60 -25.25 -2.76 4.06
C LEU A 60 -25.05 -1.26 4.28
N ALA A 61 -24.41 -0.87 5.38
CA ALA A 61 -23.99 0.50 5.59
C ALA A 61 -22.70 0.55 6.43
N ASP A 62 -21.86 1.55 6.19
CA ASP A 62 -20.67 1.80 7.00
C ASP A 62 -20.20 3.27 6.96
N THR A 63 -19.09 3.52 7.66
CA THR A 63 -18.22 4.69 7.43
C THR A 63 -16.88 4.19 6.90
N GLN A 64 -16.64 4.37 5.60
CA GLN A 64 -15.47 3.85 4.91
C GLN A 64 -14.33 4.86 4.86
N LYS A 65 -13.13 4.44 5.28
CA LYS A 65 -11.89 5.18 5.05
C LYS A 65 -11.55 5.17 3.56
N CYS A 66 -11.42 6.34 2.95
CA CYS A 66 -11.07 6.49 1.54
C CYS A 66 -9.80 7.32 1.38
N LEU A 67 -8.96 6.98 0.39
CA LEU A 67 -7.75 7.71 0.05
C LEU A 67 -7.72 8.05 -1.45
N ARG A 68 -7.67 9.35 -1.79
CA ARG A 68 -7.65 9.87 -3.17
C ARG A 68 -6.38 10.68 -3.42
N VAL A 69 -5.30 9.98 -3.80
CA VAL A 69 -3.95 10.57 -3.95
C VAL A 69 -3.21 10.05 -5.19
N SER A 70 -3.91 9.31 -6.06
CA SER A 70 -3.33 8.74 -7.27
C SER A 70 -4.39 8.32 -8.29
N GLY A 71 -4.00 8.20 -9.56
CA GLY A 71 -4.88 7.75 -10.63
C GLY A 71 -5.92 8.77 -11.07
N LYS A 72 -7.13 8.29 -11.41
CA LYS A 72 -8.26 9.11 -11.90
C LYS A 72 -8.77 10.08 -10.83
N HIS A 73 -8.66 9.71 -9.55
CA HIS A 73 -9.07 10.50 -8.40
C HIS A 73 -7.82 10.91 -7.60
N ASN A 74 -7.36 12.14 -7.78
CA ASN A 74 -6.16 12.66 -7.10
C ASN A 74 -6.41 14.09 -6.62
N ASP A 75 -6.69 14.25 -5.34
CA ASP A 75 -7.01 15.52 -4.69
C ASP A 75 -5.80 16.13 -3.95
N LEU A 76 -4.59 15.56 -4.13
CA LEU A 76 -3.40 15.92 -3.33
C LEU A 76 -2.97 17.40 -3.51
N GLU A 77 -3.15 17.96 -4.70
CA GLU A 77 -2.72 19.34 -4.99
C GLU A 77 -3.66 20.37 -4.37
N GLU A 78 -4.95 20.08 -4.28
CA GLU A 78 -6.00 20.93 -3.74
C GLU A 78 -6.00 20.99 -2.22
N VAL A 79 -5.48 19.93 -1.57
CA VAL A 79 -5.46 19.81 -0.10
C VAL A 79 -4.73 20.97 0.55
N GLY A 80 -5.44 21.64 1.45
CA GLY A 80 -4.99 22.81 2.21
C GLY A 80 -5.13 24.12 1.48
N THR A 81 -5.38 24.13 0.15
CA THR A 81 -5.60 25.34 -0.65
C THR A 81 -7.06 25.75 -0.68
N ASP A 82 -7.96 24.79 -0.62
CA ASP A 82 -9.40 25.00 -0.47
C ASP A 82 -9.96 24.46 0.86
N GLY A 83 -11.26 24.58 1.05
CA GLY A 83 -11.94 24.28 2.32
C GLY A 83 -12.50 22.87 2.43
N TYR A 84 -12.42 22.00 1.41
CA TYR A 84 -13.21 20.77 1.36
C TYR A 84 -12.55 19.56 0.70
N HIS A 85 -11.35 19.68 0.08
CA HIS A 85 -10.60 18.55 -0.44
C HIS A 85 -9.66 17.95 0.63
N HIS A 86 -9.58 16.64 0.64
CA HIS A 86 -8.78 15.85 1.60
C HIS A 86 -8.06 14.70 0.90
N THR A 87 -6.86 14.37 1.36
CA THR A 87 -6.17 13.15 0.92
C THR A 87 -6.88 11.90 1.43
N MET A 88 -7.21 11.89 2.73
CA MET A 88 -8.01 10.87 3.38
C MET A 88 -9.32 11.47 3.88
N PHE A 89 -10.43 10.85 3.58
CA PHE A 89 -11.75 11.24 4.04
C PHE A 89 -12.59 10.02 4.42
N GLU A 90 -13.63 10.25 5.22
CA GLU A 90 -14.62 9.23 5.50
C GLU A 90 -15.79 9.35 4.53
N MET A 91 -16.18 8.24 3.93
CA MET A 91 -17.38 8.12 3.10
C MET A 91 -18.44 7.37 3.90
N LEU A 92 -19.51 8.06 4.26
CA LEU A 92 -20.70 7.44 4.82
C LEU A 92 -21.48 6.81 3.68
N GLY A 93 -21.55 5.47 3.66
CA GLY A 93 -22.12 4.71 2.55
C GLY A 93 -23.25 3.80 2.97
N ASN A 94 -24.24 3.64 2.07
CA ASN A 94 -25.24 2.59 2.15
C ASN A 94 -25.41 1.92 0.79
N TRP A 95 -25.62 0.61 0.84
CA TRP A 95 -25.66 -0.25 -0.33
C TRP A 95 -26.88 -1.15 -0.34
N SER A 96 -27.47 -1.32 -1.55
CA SER A 96 -28.49 -2.32 -1.83
C SER A 96 -27.96 -3.29 -2.91
N ILE A 97 -27.87 -4.55 -2.57
CA ILE A 97 -27.38 -5.59 -3.48
C ILE A 97 -28.56 -6.42 -3.99
N GLY A 98 -29.21 -5.89 -5.06
CA GLY A 98 -30.39 -6.51 -5.65
C GLY A 98 -31.61 -6.58 -4.72
N ASP A 99 -31.75 -5.61 -3.80
CA ASP A 99 -32.90 -5.47 -2.90
C ASP A 99 -33.75 -4.28 -3.32
N TYR A 100 -33.46 -3.07 -2.85
CA TYR A 100 -34.13 -1.84 -3.27
C TYR A 100 -33.35 -1.10 -4.36
N PHE A 101 -34.01 -0.15 -5.05
CA PHE A 101 -33.41 0.65 -6.10
C PHE A 101 -33.72 2.15 -5.89
N LYS A 102 -33.82 2.94 -6.96
CA LYS A 102 -33.87 4.41 -6.95
C LYS A 102 -34.88 5.02 -5.97
N GLU A 103 -36.11 4.52 -5.93
CA GLU A 103 -37.19 5.13 -5.14
C GLU A 103 -36.87 5.11 -3.64
N GLU A 104 -36.54 3.94 -3.11
CA GLU A 104 -36.20 3.82 -1.68
C GLU A 104 -34.85 4.50 -1.36
N ALA A 105 -33.85 4.44 -2.27
CA ALA A 105 -32.57 5.11 -2.08
C ALA A 105 -32.73 6.62 -1.93
N ILE A 106 -33.51 7.24 -2.83
CA ILE A 106 -33.79 8.68 -2.82
C ILE A 106 -34.59 9.07 -1.56
N GLU A 107 -35.61 8.28 -1.20
CA GLU A 107 -36.39 8.50 0.01
C GLU A 107 -35.52 8.47 1.27
N LEU A 108 -34.70 7.43 1.42
CA LEU A 108 -33.79 7.28 2.56
C LEU A 108 -32.80 8.47 2.65
N ALA A 109 -32.19 8.85 1.53
CA ALA A 109 -31.26 9.97 1.50
C ALA A 109 -31.94 11.29 1.87
N TRP A 110 -33.10 11.58 1.29
CA TRP A 110 -33.83 12.80 1.56
C TRP A 110 -34.30 12.93 3.01
N ARG A 111 -34.87 11.86 3.56
CA ARG A 111 -35.32 11.85 4.96
C ARG A 111 -34.18 11.99 5.94
N LEU A 112 -33.06 11.32 5.72
CA LEU A 112 -31.87 11.50 6.57
C LEU A 112 -31.43 12.96 6.62
N LEU A 113 -31.32 13.61 5.47
CA LEU A 113 -30.86 15.00 5.40
C LEU A 113 -31.86 15.97 6.01
N THR A 114 -33.16 15.81 5.72
CA THR A 114 -34.17 16.83 6.05
C THR A 114 -34.88 16.55 7.39
N GLU A 115 -35.01 15.29 7.84
CA GLU A 115 -35.72 14.91 9.06
C GLU A 115 -34.76 14.57 10.21
N GLU A 116 -33.65 13.86 9.94
CA GLU A 116 -32.69 13.49 10.98
C GLU A 116 -31.59 14.55 11.19
N TYR A 117 -31.02 15.08 10.10
CA TYR A 117 -30.01 16.14 10.16
C TYR A 117 -30.63 17.54 10.14
N MET A 118 -31.92 17.68 9.86
CA MET A 118 -32.66 18.95 9.88
C MET A 118 -32.09 20.02 8.94
N ILE A 119 -31.55 19.60 7.79
CA ILE A 119 -31.05 20.53 6.77
C ILE A 119 -32.25 21.19 6.10
N PRO A 120 -32.27 22.54 5.97
CA PRO A 120 -33.37 23.24 5.33
C PRO A 120 -33.52 22.81 3.85
N LYS A 121 -34.75 22.50 3.45
CA LYS A 121 -35.06 22.03 2.09
C LYS A 121 -34.81 23.11 1.01
N ASP A 122 -34.88 24.35 1.38
CA ASP A 122 -34.73 25.53 0.48
C ASP A 122 -33.27 25.79 0.05
N ILE A 123 -32.28 25.13 0.69
CA ILE A 123 -30.89 25.22 0.28
C ILE A 123 -30.40 23.99 -0.52
N LEU A 124 -31.28 22.99 -0.72
CA LEU A 124 -30.92 21.76 -1.41
C LEU A 124 -31.27 21.83 -2.91
N TYR A 125 -30.39 21.24 -3.72
CA TYR A 125 -30.56 21.00 -5.15
C TYR A 125 -30.18 19.54 -5.44
N VAL A 126 -30.71 18.99 -6.52
CA VAL A 126 -30.34 17.64 -6.95
C VAL A 126 -29.94 17.66 -8.41
N SER A 127 -28.93 16.87 -8.75
CA SER A 127 -28.55 16.63 -10.13
C SER A 127 -28.93 15.20 -10.54
N VAL A 128 -29.22 15.02 -11.82
CA VAL A 128 -29.56 13.75 -12.44
C VAL A 128 -28.84 13.57 -13.76
N PHE A 129 -28.64 12.35 -14.20
CA PHE A 129 -27.98 12.06 -15.46
C PHE A 129 -28.78 12.54 -16.68
N GLY A 130 -28.16 13.38 -17.51
CA GLY A 130 -28.75 14.00 -18.70
C GLY A 130 -28.62 13.19 -19.97
N GLY A 131 -28.09 11.95 -19.91
CA GLY A 131 -27.89 11.09 -21.06
C GLY A 131 -26.49 11.25 -21.71
N ASP A 132 -26.17 10.31 -22.60
CA ASP A 132 -24.99 10.33 -23.47
C ASP A 132 -25.32 9.72 -24.84
N GLU A 133 -25.34 10.56 -25.88
CA GLU A 133 -25.68 10.13 -27.24
C GLU A 133 -24.64 9.16 -27.83
N LYS A 134 -23.36 9.29 -27.45
CA LYS A 134 -22.28 8.46 -27.96
C LYS A 134 -22.39 7.01 -27.49
N GLU A 135 -22.86 6.82 -26.27
CA GLU A 135 -23.08 5.50 -25.69
C GLU A 135 -24.56 5.05 -25.76
N ASN A 136 -25.40 5.83 -26.45
CA ASN A 136 -26.84 5.59 -26.59
C ASN A 136 -27.58 5.47 -25.24
N LEU A 137 -27.13 6.28 -24.24
CA LEU A 137 -27.74 6.32 -22.92
C LEU A 137 -28.74 7.47 -22.84
N LYS A 138 -29.96 7.16 -22.40
CA LYS A 138 -31.04 8.15 -22.23
C LYS A 138 -30.88 8.90 -20.91
N PRO A 139 -31.42 10.15 -20.82
CA PRO A 139 -31.56 10.85 -19.55
C PRO A 139 -32.34 10.04 -18.52
N ASP A 140 -31.98 10.18 -17.25
CA ASP A 140 -32.62 9.44 -16.14
C ASP A 140 -33.92 10.10 -15.69
N TYR A 141 -34.94 10.06 -16.55
CA TYR A 141 -36.28 10.58 -16.22
C TYR A 141 -36.94 9.85 -15.06
N GLU A 142 -36.60 8.59 -14.79
CA GLU A 142 -37.09 7.83 -13.64
C GLU A 142 -36.69 8.51 -12.33
N ALA A 143 -35.41 8.89 -12.20
CA ALA A 143 -34.92 9.62 -11.04
C ALA A 143 -35.59 11.01 -10.91
N VAL A 144 -35.83 11.72 -12.01
CA VAL A 144 -36.56 12.98 -12.01
C VAL A 144 -37.96 12.85 -11.41
N GLU A 145 -38.75 11.87 -11.88
CA GLU A 145 -40.12 11.65 -11.40
C GLU A 145 -40.15 11.25 -9.91
N ILE A 146 -39.14 10.55 -9.43
CA ILE A 146 -39.01 10.23 -8.02
C ILE A 146 -38.68 11.50 -7.21
N TRP A 147 -37.71 12.31 -7.68
CA TRP A 147 -37.31 13.55 -7.01
C TRP A 147 -38.44 14.58 -6.93
N LYS A 148 -39.32 14.68 -7.94
CA LYS A 148 -40.50 15.58 -7.91
C LYS A 148 -41.45 15.36 -6.73
N LYS A 149 -41.37 14.17 -6.07
CA LYS A 149 -42.11 13.90 -4.83
C LYS A 149 -41.55 14.67 -3.62
N TRP A 150 -40.30 15.08 -3.69
CA TRP A 150 -39.53 15.63 -2.56
C TRP A 150 -39.09 17.06 -2.71
N ILE A 151 -38.76 17.50 -3.93
CA ILE A 151 -38.19 18.81 -4.23
C ILE A 151 -38.87 19.42 -5.48
N PRO A 152 -39.01 20.77 -5.56
CA PRO A 152 -39.53 21.42 -6.74
C PRO A 152 -38.73 21.16 -8.01
N GLU A 153 -39.37 21.09 -9.16
CA GLU A 153 -38.75 20.70 -10.44
C GLU A 153 -37.63 21.65 -10.88
N ASP A 154 -37.74 22.97 -10.56
CA ASP A 154 -36.71 23.97 -10.85
C ASP A 154 -35.39 23.76 -10.07
N ARG A 155 -35.37 22.83 -9.15
CA ARG A 155 -34.17 22.40 -8.37
C ARG A 155 -33.65 21.03 -8.76
N ILE A 156 -34.20 20.39 -9.80
CA ILE A 156 -33.75 19.13 -10.38
C ILE A 156 -33.00 19.43 -11.66
N LEU A 157 -31.70 19.19 -11.70
CA LEU A 157 -30.79 19.66 -12.76
C LEU A 157 -30.22 18.49 -13.52
N PHE A 158 -30.15 18.62 -14.86
CA PHE A 158 -29.55 17.62 -15.71
C PHE A 158 -28.08 17.95 -15.98
N PHE A 159 -27.19 16.96 -15.74
CA PHE A 159 -25.78 17.09 -16.08
C PHE A 159 -25.28 15.92 -16.94
N SER A 160 -24.11 16.10 -17.53
CA SER A 160 -23.52 15.16 -18.47
C SER A 160 -22.98 13.91 -17.76
N LYS A 161 -22.50 12.96 -18.57
CA LYS A 161 -21.78 11.78 -18.09
C LYS A 161 -20.62 12.13 -17.17
N LYS A 162 -19.96 13.26 -17.36
CA LYS A 162 -18.82 13.68 -16.53
C LYS A 162 -19.21 13.83 -15.06
N ASP A 163 -20.42 14.31 -14.77
CA ASP A 163 -20.88 14.66 -13.43
C ASP A 163 -21.83 13.58 -12.87
N ASN A 164 -22.77 13.08 -13.68
CA ASN A 164 -23.85 12.20 -13.22
C ASN A 164 -23.83 10.78 -13.81
N PHE A 165 -22.64 10.25 -14.17
CA PHE A 165 -22.46 8.83 -14.49
C PHE A 165 -21.19 8.33 -13.80
N TRP A 166 -21.36 7.49 -12.80
CA TRP A 166 -20.25 7.00 -12.01
C TRP A 166 -19.67 5.70 -12.61
N GLU A 167 -18.35 5.61 -12.63
CA GLU A 167 -17.59 4.44 -13.06
C GLU A 167 -16.50 4.13 -12.02
N MET A 168 -16.41 2.88 -11.60
CA MET A 168 -15.43 2.44 -10.60
C MET A 168 -13.98 2.65 -11.09
N GLY A 169 -13.75 2.41 -12.38
CA GLY A 169 -12.47 2.55 -13.06
C GLY A 169 -12.64 2.45 -14.57
N ASP A 170 -11.61 1.98 -15.27
CA ASP A 170 -11.68 1.75 -16.71
C ASP A 170 -12.60 0.56 -17.05
N THR A 171 -12.80 -0.36 -16.12
CA THR A 171 -13.71 -1.51 -16.20
C THR A 171 -14.41 -1.72 -14.86
N GLY A 172 -15.58 -2.38 -14.87
CA GLY A 172 -16.31 -2.76 -13.66
C GLY A 172 -17.70 -2.15 -13.56
N PRO A 173 -18.35 -2.27 -12.38
CA PRO A 173 -19.69 -1.78 -12.15
C PRO A 173 -19.78 -0.27 -12.40
N CYS A 174 -20.86 0.16 -13.02
CA CYS A 174 -21.12 1.57 -13.32
C CYS A 174 -22.61 1.85 -13.50
N GLY A 175 -22.98 3.13 -13.52
CA GLY A 175 -24.37 3.55 -13.75
C GLY A 175 -24.59 5.04 -13.60
N PRO A 176 -25.77 5.51 -14.02
CA PRO A 176 -26.18 6.90 -13.77
C PRO A 176 -26.23 7.17 -12.27
N CYS A 177 -25.99 8.41 -11.89
CA CYS A 177 -26.09 8.82 -10.49
C CYS A 177 -26.88 10.12 -10.34
N SER A 178 -27.32 10.34 -9.12
CA SER A 178 -27.99 11.56 -8.69
C SER A 178 -27.27 12.11 -7.47
N GLU A 179 -26.80 13.34 -7.59
CA GLU A 179 -26.07 14.02 -6.52
C GLU A 179 -27.00 14.98 -5.78
N ILE A 180 -26.83 15.12 -4.48
CA ILE A 180 -27.48 16.11 -3.66
C ILE A 180 -26.47 17.20 -3.35
N HIS A 181 -26.83 18.45 -3.67
CA HIS A 181 -26.02 19.63 -3.48
C HIS A 181 -26.63 20.56 -2.45
N VAL A 182 -25.80 21.36 -1.79
CA VAL A 182 -26.22 22.36 -0.81
C VAL A 182 -25.70 23.74 -1.23
N ASP A 183 -26.54 24.77 -1.10
CA ASP A 183 -26.17 26.19 -1.31
C ASP A 183 -26.05 26.88 0.05
N LEU A 184 -24.82 27.04 0.51
CA LEU A 184 -24.47 27.65 1.81
C LEU A 184 -24.31 29.16 1.76
N ARG A 185 -24.53 29.78 0.59
CA ARG A 185 -24.46 31.25 0.46
C ARG A 185 -25.48 31.93 1.35
N PRO A 186 -25.20 33.16 1.82
CA PRO A 186 -26.17 33.96 2.54
C PRO A 186 -27.48 34.13 1.72
N GLU A 187 -28.63 34.16 2.40
CA GLU A 187 -29.94 34.23 1.79
C GLU A 187 -30.09 35.37 0.79
N ALA A 188 -29.52 36.55 1.10
CA ALA A 188 -29.52 37.69 0.20
C ALA A 188 -28.83 37.41 -1.15
N LEU A 189 -27.78 36.61 -1.17
CA LEU A 189 -27.11 36.21 -2.42
C LEU A 189 -27.89 35.12 -3.15
N ARG A 190 -28.53 34.19 -2.42
CA ARG A 190 -29.37 33.15 -3.01
C ARG A 190 -30.60 33.74 -3.70
N GLN A 191 -31.16 34.84 -3.18
CA GLN A 191 -32.27 35.57 -3.81
C GLN A 191 -31.85 36.34 -5.08
N GLN A 192 -30.59 36.76 -5.19
CA GLN A 192 -30.06 37.45 -6.35
C GLN A 192 -29.72 36.52 -7.52
N VAL A 193 -29.07 35.41 -7.19
CA VAL A 193 -28.63 34.39 -8.15
C VAL A 193 -29.06 33.02 -7.65
N SER A 194 -29.89 32.31 -8.42
CA SER A 194 -30.32 30.96 -8.08
C SER A 194 -29.14 30.02 -7.94
N GLY A 195 -29.11 29.18 -6.88
CA GLY A 195 -28.14 28.13 -6.72
C GLY A 195 -28.14 27.11 -7.85
N ALA A 196 -29.26 26.91 -8.54
CA ALA A 196 -29.36 26.03 -9.70
C ALA A 196 -28.33 26.35 -10.79
N SER A 197 -28.01 27.65 -11.01
CA SER A 197 -27.01 28.08 -12.00
C SER A 197 -25.56 27.92 -11.52
N LEU A 198 -25.35 27.56 -10.25
CA LEU A 198 -24.04 27.46 -9.60
C LEU A 198 -23.66 26.03 -9.21
N VAL A 199 -24.57 25.07 -9.39
CA VAL A 199 -24.24 23.62 -9.20
C VAL A 199 -23.24 23.21 -10.27
N ASN A 200 -22.17 22.51 -9.84
CA ASN A 200 -21.10 21.96 -10.68
C ASN A 200 -20.30 22.99 -11.51
N VAL A 201 -20.30 24.28 -11.12
CA VAL A 201 -19.50 25.34 -11.80
C VAL A 201 -18.29 25.80 -10.95
N GLY A 202 -17.97 25.13 -9.86
CA GLY A 202 -16.78 25.42 -9.06
C GLY A 202 -16.96 26.52 -8.01
N VAL A 203 -18.19 26.84 -7.61
CA VAL A 203 -18.47 27.75 -6.49
C VAL A 203 -18.37 26.98 -5.17
N PRO A 204 -17.42 27.33 -4.27
CA PRO A 204 -17.17 26.54 -3.06
C PRO A 204 -18.37 26.40 -2.11
N GLU A 205 -19.24 27.43 -2.07
CA GLU A 205 -20.44 27.44 -1.22
C GLU A 205 -21.62 26.65 -1.80
N VAL A 206 -21.52 26.21 -3.08
CA VAL A 206 -22.55 25.38 -3.74
C VAL A 206 -21.92 24.06 -4.11
N MET A 207 -21.99 23.10 -3.18
CA MET A 207 -21.21 21.86 -3.26
C MET A 207 -22.08 20.61 -3.19
N GLU A 208 -21.57 19.55 -3.83
CA GLU A 208 -22.06 18.19 -3.66
C GLU A 208 -21.77 17.68 -2.26
N ILE A 209 -22.78 17.06 -1.62
CA ILE A 209 -22.68 16.45 -0.30
C ILE A 209 -22.90 14.92 -0.32
N TRP A 210 -23.69 14.43 -1.27
CA TRP A 210 -24.04 13.02 -1.35
C TRP A 210 -24.28 12.59 -2.79
N ASN A 211 -23.61 11.50 -3.21
CA ASN A 211 -23.81 10.89 -4.51
C ASN A 211 -24.58 9.57 -4.34
N ASN A 212 -25.72 9.42 -5.04
CA ASN A 212 -26.51 8.21 -5.11
C ASN A 212 -26.31 7.56 -6.47
N VAL A 213 -25.54 6.47 -6.52
CA VAL A 213 -25.21 5.76 -7.75
C VAL A 213 -26.16 4.60 -7.97
N PHE A 214 -26.76 4.54 -9.14
CA PHE A 214 -27.71 3.52 -9.59
C PHE A 214 -26.97 2.50 -10.46
N ILE A 215 -26.26 1.56 -9.82
CA ILE A 215 -25.44 0.56 -10.49
C ILE A 215 -26.34 -0.41 -11.25
N GLN A 216 -26.25 -0.39 -12.58
CA GLN A 216 -27.03 -1.25 -13.47
C GLN A 216 -26.24 -1.76 -14.66
N TYR A 217 -24.99 -1.30 -14.87
CA TYR A 217 -24.12 -1.71 -15.95
C TYR A 217 -22.78 -2.21 -15.46
N ASN A 218 -22.11 -3.00 -16.30
CA ASN A 218 -20.71 -3.37 -16.20
C ASN A 218 -19.95 -2.79 -17.41
N ARG A 219 -18.92 -1.99 -17.19
CA ARG A 219 -18.01 -1.50 -18.23
C ARG A 219 -17.02 -2.59 -18.58
N LYS A 220 -17.04 -3.07 -19.82
CA LYS A 220 -16.11 -4.10 -20.34
C LYS A 220 -14.77 -3.50 -20.77
N ALA A 221 -13.78 -4.35 -20.98
CA ALA A 221 -12.44 -3.96 -21.43
C ALA A 221 -12.44 -3.33 -22.83
N ASP A 222 -13.41 -3.66 -23.69
CA ASP A 222 -13.62 -3.06 -25.01
C ASP A 222 -14.33 -1.69 -24.97
N GLY A 223 -14.70 -1.23 -23.76
CA GLY A 223 -15.42 0.02 -23.52
C GLY A 223 -16.94 -0.09 -23.64
N SER A 224 -17.49 -1.24 -24.03
CA SER A 224 -18.94 -1.44 -24.12
C SER A 224 -19.58 -1.55 -22.72
N LEU A 225 -20.90 -1.27 -22.65
CA LEU A 225 -21.72 -1.43 -21.46
C LEU A 225 -22.57 -2.70 -21.58
N GLU A 226 -22.56 -3.53 -20.55
CA GLU A 226 -23.42 -4.69 -20.39
C GLU A 226 -24.33 -4.48 -19.19
N GLU A 227 -25.62 -4.78 -19.33
CA GLU A 227 -26.56 -4.71 -18.19
C GLU A 227 -26.23 -5.79 -17.16
N LEU A 228 -26.21 -5.41 -15.89
CA LEU A 228 -26.05 -6.36 -14.78
C LEU A 228 -27.32 -7.20 -14.57
N PRO A 229 -27.18 -8.44 -14.09
CA PRO A 229 -28.32 -9.32 -13.82
C PRO A 229 -29.30 -8.77 -12.78
N ALA A 230 -28.82 -7.90 -11.89
CA ALA A 230 -29.62 -7.20 -10.90
C ALA A 230 -29.21 -5.72 -10.82
N LYS A 231 -30.14 -4.89 -10.38
CA LYS A 231 -29.89 -3.47 -10.10
C LYS A 231 -29.45 -3.29 -8.66
N HIS A 232 -28.50 -2.40 -8.44
CA HIS A 232 -27.88 -2.18 -7.13
C HIS A 232 -27.84 -0.68 -6.80
N ILE A 233 -27.73 -0.38 -5.52
CA ILE A 233 -27.48 0.97 -5.02
C ILE A 233 -26.09 1.02 -4.39
N ASP A 234 -25.34 2.03 -4.78
CA ASP A 234 -24.11 2.48 -4.13
C ASP A 234 -24.25 3.96 -3.79
N THR A 235 -24.06 4.34 -2.54
CA THR A 235 -24.09 5.75 -2.17
C THR A 235 -22.84 6.15 -1.40
N GLY A 236 -22.46 7.42 -1.56
CA GLY A 236 -21.31 7.98 -0.85
C GLY A 236 -21.59 9.43 -0.43
N MET A 237 -21.71 9.65 0.88
CA MET A 237 -21.81 10.98 1.48
C MET A 237 -20.47 11.36 2.12
N GLY A 238 -19.92 12.51 1.73
CA GLY A 238 -18.68 13.03 2.32
C GLY A 238 -18.88 13.41 3.79
N PHE A 239 -18.28 12.67 4.71
CA PHE A 239 -18.44 12.88 6.15
C PHE A 239 -17.93 14.27 6.59
N GLU A 240 -16.78 14.69 6.10
CA GLU A 240 -16.19 15.98 6.42
C GLU A 240 -17.06 17.12 5.90
N ARG A 241 -17.66 16.97 4.70
CA ARG A 241 -18.57 17.96 4.10
C ARG A 241 -19.87 18.09 4.88
N ILE A 242 -20.53 16.96 5.20
CA ILE A 242 -21.77 17.02 5.99
C ILE A 242 -21.54 17.54 7.42
N THR A 243 -20.39 17.23 8.02
CA THR A 243 -20.00 17.76 9.34
C THR A 243 -19.80 19.26 9.28
N MET A 244 -19.15 19.79 8.24
CA MET A 244 -18.97 21.21 8.03
C MET A 244 -20.31 21.96 7.98
N ILE A 245 -21.29 21.40 7.24
CA ILE A 245 -22.63 21.99 7.12
C ILE A 245 -23.37 22.00 8.46
N LEU A 246 -23.38 20.86 9.16
CA LEU A 246 -24.10 20.70 10.43
C LEU A 246 -23.47 21.50 11.58
N GLN A 247 -22.17 21.77 11.50
CA GLN A 247 -21.46 22.65 12.43
C GLN A 247 -21.45 24.12 11.99
N LYS A 248 -22.07 24.43 10.85
CA LYS A 248 -22.16 25.79 10.27
C LYS A 248 -20.78 26.43 10.13
N LYS A 249 -19.84 25.68 9.57
CA LYS A 249 -18.48 26.13 9.27
C LYS A 249 -18.34 26.46 7.78
N SER A 250 -17.40 27.33 7.46
CA SER A 250 -17.09 27.71 6.07
C SER A 250 -16.10 26.73 5.40
N ALA A 251 -15.41 25.93 6.21
CA ALA A 251 -14.49 24.90 5.75
C ALA A 251 -14.56 23.67 6.63
N SER A 252 -14.31 22.49 6.05
CA SER A 252 -14.23 21.24 6.80
C SER A 252 -13.08 21.24 7.81
N TYR A 253 -12.00 21.97 7.53
CA TYR A 253 -10.86 22.15 8.43
C TYR A 253 -11.21 22.89 9.73
N ASP A 254 -12.28 23.67 9.78
CA ASP A 254 -12.73 24.43 10.93
C ASP A 254 -13.68 23.63 11.83
N THR A 255 -13.91 22.36 11.51
CA THR A 255 -14.75 21.43 12.26
C THR A 255 -13.96 20.76 13.40
N ASP A 256 -14.67 20.06 14.28
CA ASP A 256 -14.09 19.27 15.35
C ASP A 256 -13.28 18.05 14.86
N ILE A 257 -13.33 17.71 13.56
CA ILE A 257 -12.50 16.68 12.92
C ILE A 257 -11.04 17.13 12.80
N PHE A 258 -10.78 18.41 12.57
CA PHE A 258 -9.43 18.92 12.30
C PHE A 258 -8.91 19.91 13.36
N MET A 259 -9.81 20.70 13.96
CA MET A 259 -9.42 21.78 14.89
C MET A 259 -8.57 21.32 16.07
N PRO A 260 -8.75 20.15 16.71
CA PRO A 260 -7.86 19.72 17.78
C PRO A 260 -6.39 19.59 17.33
N MET A 261 -6.15 19.07 16.12
CA MET A 261 -4.81 18.97 15.54
C MET A 261 -4.28 20.35 15.11
N ILE A 262 -5.10 21.17 14.46
CA ILE A 262 -4.73 22.53 14.02
C ILE A 262 -4.37 23.40 15.23
N ASN A 263 -5.14 23.34 16.33
CA ASN A 263 -4.85 24.06 17.55
C ASN A 263 -3.51 23.64 18.16
N PHE A 264 -3.22 22.34 18.19
CA PHE A 264 -1.95 21.84 18.68
C PHE A 264 -0.76 22.30 17.82
N ILE A 265 -0.92 22.30 16.47
CA ILE A 265 0.09 22.82 15.56
C ILE A 265 0.31 24.32 15.77
N SER A 266 -0.78 25.08 15.91
CA SER A 266 -0.74 26.53 16.17
C SER A 266 -0.04 26.87 17.49
N GLU A 267 -0.36 26.13 18.57
CA GLU A 267 0.27 26.30 19.87
C GLU A 267 1.78 25.97 19.81
N PHE A 268 2.14 24.85 19.21
CA PHE A 268 3.53 24.41 19.12
C PHE A 268 4.39 25.34 18.26
N SER A 269 3.86 25.80 17.11
CA SER A 269 4.58 26.71 16.21
C SER A 269 4.63 28.16 16.72
N GLY A 270 3.74 28.53 17.65
CA GLY A 270 3.54 29.90 18.09
C GLY A 270 2.86 30.80 17.04
N ILE A 271 2.37 30.22 15.94
CA ILE A 271 1.69 30.93 14.85
C ILE A 271 0.18 30.69 14.97
N LYS A 272 -0.59 31.77 15.05
CA LYS A 272 -2.06 31.67 15.17
C LYS A 272 -2.70 31.23 13.85
N TYR A 273 -3.54 30.21 13.89
CA TYR A 273 -4.41 29.84 12.76
C TYR A 273 -5.50 30.90 12.56
N SER A 274 -5.61 31.46 11.38
CA SER A 274 -6.55 32.53 11.05
C SER A 274 -7.68 32.12 10.10
N ALA A 275 -7.76 30.85 9.71
CA ALA A 275 -8.76 30.25 8.82
C ALA A 275 -8.87 30.96 7.45
N LYS A 276 -7.76 31.49 6.93
CA LYS A 276 -7.70 32.16 5.64
C LYS A 276 -7.31 31.20 4.52
N PHE A 277 -7.88 31.42 3.33
CA PHE A 277 -7.60 30.66 2.12
C PHE A 277 -6.85 31.48 1.05
N ASP A 278 -6.37 32.68 1.43
CA ASP A 278 -5.50 33.46 0.56
C ASP A 278 -4.20 32.75 0.24
N PRO A 279 -3.67 32.84 -0.99
CA PRO A 279 -2.38 32.25 -1.36
C PRO A 279 -1.20 32.72 -0.47
N GLU A 280 -1.32 33.91 0.13
CA GLU A 280 -0.32 34.45 1.05
C GLU A 280 -0.42 33.88 2.48
N ALA A 281 -1.56 33.26 2.84
CA ALA A 281 -1.75 32.62 4.15
C ALA A 281 -1.08 31.25 4.23
N LYS A 282 0.22 31.18 3.90
CA LYS A 282 0.98 29.92 3.79
C LYS A 282 1.06 29.15 5.10
N SER A 283 1.02 29.80 6.24
CA SER A 283 0.99 29.16 7.55
C SER A 283 -0.34 28.46 7.82
N ASP A 284 -1.47 29.08 7.46
CA ASP A 284 -2.79 28.46 7.59
C ASP A 284 -2.90 27.22 6.67
N MET A 285 -2.45 27.36 5.42
CA MET A 285 -2.38 26.26 4.47
C MET A 285 -1.51 25.12 5.02
N ALA A 286 -0.34 25.43 5.57
CA ALA A 286 0.55 24.43 6.15
C ALA A 286 -0.14 23.69 7.31
N MET A 287 -0.83 24.34 8.20
CA MET A 287 -1.55 23.72 9.33
C MET A 287 -2.64 22.76 8.82
N ARG A 288 -3.39 23.14 7.78
CA ARG A 288 -4.39 22.28 7.14
C ARG A 288 -3.74 21.05 6.51
N VAL A 289 -2.65 21.23 5.74
CA VAL A 289 -1.89 20.14 5.12
C VAL A 289 -1.38 19.15 6.18
N LEU A 290 -0.82 19.63 7.29
CA LEU A 290 -0.34 18.76 8.35
C LEU A 290 -1.48 17.95 8.98
N ALA A 291 -2.61 18.61 9.28
CA ALA A 291 -3.77 17.97 9.91
C ALA A 291 -4.45 16.95 8.97
N ASP A 292 -4.47 17.20 7.67
CA ASP A 292 -4.96 16.26 6.66
C ASP A 292 -4.01 15.08 6.48
N HIS A 293 -2.75 15.37 6.21
CA HIS A 293 -1.77 14.35 5.82
C HIS A 293 -1.45 13.36 6.95
N ILE A 294 -1.49 13.80 8.22
CA ILE A 294 -1.29 12.89 9.34
C ILE A 294 -2.40 11.84 9.41
N ARG A 295 -3.64 12.15 9.03
CA ARG A 295 -4.74 11.18 8.94
C ARG A 295 -4.40 10.13 7.88
N ALA A 296 -4.12 10.56 6.64
CA ALA A 296 -3.78 9.66 5.54
C ALA A 296 -2.61 8.73 5.87
N VAL A 297 -1.52 9.30 6.39
CA VAL A 297 -0.29 8.55 6.73
C VAL A 297 -0.54 7.56 7.87
N SER A 298 -1.23 7.99 8.93
CA SER A 298 -1.47 7.15 10.12
C SER A 298 -2.37 5.96 9.79
N PHE A 299 -3.47 6.17 9.06
CA PHE A 299 -4.36 5.10 8.66
C PHE A 299 -3.70 4.13 7.68
N ALA A 300 -2.94 4.64 6.71
CA ALA A 300 -2.24 3.78 5.77
C ALA A 300 -1.17 2.91 6.47
N ILE A 301 -0.43 3.46 7.45
CA ILE A 301 0.53 2.68 8.26
C ILE A 301 -0.21 1.65 9.11
N ALA A 302 -1.34 2.01 9.72
CA ALA A 302 -2.17 1.08 10.47
C ALA A 302 -2.65 -0.10 9.60
N ASP A 303 -2.98 0.16 8.33
CA ASP A 303 -3.40 -0.84 7.34
C ASP A 303 -2.22 -1.53 6.63
N GLY A 304 -0.97 -1.27 7.04
CA GLY A 304 0.24 -1.97 6.61
C GLY A 304 1.05 -1.32 5.49
N ALA A 305 0.67 -0.14 4.96
CA ALA A 305 1.49 0.59 3.99
C ALA A 305 2.54 1.45 4.68
N ILE A 306 3.73 0.90 4.81
CA ILE A 306 4.86 1.60 5.43
C ILE A 306 5.59 2.45 4.39
N PRO A 307 6.05 3.68 4.74
CA PRO A 307 6.83 4.52 3.84
C PRO A 307 7.99 3.77 3.19
N SER A 308 8.01 3.67 1.86
CA SER A 308 9.00 2.91 1.08
C SER A 308 9.30 3.58 -0.26
N ASN A 309 10.11 2.94 -1.11
CA ASN A 309 10.47 3.46 -2.45
C ASN A 309 9.54 2.94 -3.56
N THR A 310 8.62 2.04 -3.27
CA THR A 310 7.76 1.40 -4.27
C THR A 310 6.33 1.20 -3.75
N GLY A 311 5.38 1.00 -4.67
CA GLY A 311 3.99 0.65 -4.35
C GLY A 311 3.27 1.65 -3.44
N PRO A 312 2.31 1.18 -2.64
CA PRO A 312 1.56 2.04 -1.71
C PRO A 312 2.46 2.83 -0.76
N GLY A 313 3.54 2.20 -0.25
CA GLY A 313 4.48 2.85 0.67
C GLY A 313 5.20 4.07 0.06
N TYR A 314 5.42 4.10 -1.26
CA TYR A 314 5.97 5.27 -1.94
C TYR A 314 5.01 6.46 -1.88
N VAL A 315 3.72 6.20 -2.12
CA VAL A 315 2.69 7.26 -2.05
C VAL A 315 2.59 7.83 -0.63
N ILE A 316 2.60 6.96 0.39
CA ILE A 316 2.54 7.38 1.79
C ILE A 316 3.80 8.17 2.19
N ARG A 317 4.98 7.73 1.75
CA ARG A 317 6.23 8.48 1.95
C ARG A 317 6.16 9.87 1.32
N ARG A 318 5.59 10.00 0.13
CA ARG A 318 5.40 11.26 -0.58
C ARG A 318 4.51 12.23 0.21
N ILE A 319 3.37 11.76 0.71
CA ILE A 319 2.44 12.54 1.54
C ILE A 319 3.13 13.01 2.82
N LEU A 320 3.83 12.11 3.51
CA LEU A 320 4.57 12.44 4.73
C LEU A 320 5.64 13.50 4.48
N ARG A 321 6.45 13.34 3.43
CA ARG A 321 7.50 14.31 3.07
C ARG A 321 6.94 15.67 2.66
N ARG A 322 5.77 15.69 2.01
CA ARG A 322 5.06 16.94 1.71
C ARG A 322 4.70 17.68 3.02
N ALA A 323 4.14 16.99 4.00
CA ALA A 323 3.81 17.59 5.29
C ALA A 323 5.06 18.10 6.03
N VAL A 324 6.14 17.29 6.09
CA VAL A 324 7.42 17.69 6.70
C VAL A 324 8.01 18.95 6.03
N ARG A 325 7.90 19.06 4.72
CA ARG A 325 8.34 20.25 4.01
C ARG A 325 7.50 21.47 4.38
N TYR A 326 6.17 21.33 4.48
CA TYR A 326 5.29 22.43 4.87
C TYR A 326 5.57 22.92 6.31
N GLN A 327 5.74 22.01 7.26
CA GLN A 327 6.13 22.38 8.63
C GLN A 327 7.48 23.12 8.66
N PHE A 328 8.47 22.66 7.91
CA PHE A 328 9.81 23.26 7.86
C PHE A 328 9.78 24.65 7.23
N SER A 329 9.12 24.80 6.05
CA SER A 329 9.19 26.01 5.24
C SER A 329 8.25 27.12 5.70
N PHE A 330 7.06 26.78 6.25
CA PHE A 330 6.02 27.76 6.54
C PHE A 330 5.67 27.92 8.02
N LEU A 331 6.02 26.91 8.84
CA LEU A 331 5.80 26.98 10.29
C LEU A 331 7.12 27.12 11.08
N GLY A 332 8.28 27.06 10.40
CA GLY A 332 9.59 27.18 11.05
C GLY A 332 9.96 26.00 11.95
N ILE A 333 9.21 24.89 11.90
CA ILE A 333 9.43 23.70 12.73
C ILE A 333 10.51 22.85 12.06
N LYS A 334 11.73 22.88 12.58
CA LYS A 334 12.91 22.20 12.02
C LYS A 334 13.22 20.85 12.67
N GLU A 335 12.51 20.48 13.72
CA GLU A 335 12.61 19.19 14.40
C GLU A 335 11.48 18.24 13.99
N PRO A 336 11.61 16.92 14.21
CA PRO A 336 10.51 15.98 14.03
C PRO A 336 9.29 16.39 14.86
N PHE A 337 8.13 16.51 14.23
CA PHE A 337 6.94 17.05 14.85
C PHE A 337 5.66 16.28 14.53
N LEU A 338 5.45 15.86 13.26
CA LEU A 338 4.20 15.22 12.82
C LEU A 338 3.80 14.02 13.67
N PHE A 339 4.77 13.22 14.13
CA PHE A 339 4.51 12.08 15.00
C PHE A 339 3.76 12.46 16.28
N ARG A 340 3.86 13.71 16.74
CA ARG A 340 3.17 14.22 17.94
C ARG A 340 1.66 14.37 17.73
N LEU A 341 1.20 14.45 16.49
CA LEU A 341 -0.22 14.52 16.14
C LEU A 341 -0.92 13.15 16.20
N VAL A 342 -0.16 12.05 16.13
CA VAL A 342 -0.72 10.69 16.10
C VAL A 342 -1.54 10.34 17.34
N PRO A 343 -1.07 10.62 18.59
CA PRO A 343 -1.89 10.39 19.79
C PRO A 343 -3.21 11.17 19.75
N ILE A 344 -3.18 12.43 19.31
CA ILE A 344 -4.38 13.29 19.20
C ILE A 344 -5.37 12.66 18.22
N LEU A 345 -4.89 12.24 17.04
CA LEU A 345 -5.70 11.55 16.06
C LEU A 345 -6.28 10.23 16.59
N SER A 346 -5.46 9.46 17.30
CA SER A 346 -5.86 8.20 17.93
C SER A 346 -6.96 8.39 18.98
N ASP A 347 -6.90 9.45 19.77
CA ASP A 347 -7.95 9.78 20.75
C ASP A 347 -9.24 10.22 20.08
N MET A 348 -9.14 10.99 18.98
CA MET A 348 -10.30 11.48 18.22
C MET A 348 -11.03 10.39 17.44
N MET A 349 -10.30 9.49 16.78
CA MET A 349 -10.87 8.55 15.79
C MET A 349 -10.76 7.07 16.21
N GLY A 350 -9.96 6.75 17.22
CA GLY A 350 -9.69 5.36 17.60
C GLY A 350 -10.86 4.62 18.28
N HIS A 351 -11.98 5.30 18.56
CA HIS A 351 -13.21 4.66 18.97
C HIS A 351 -14.06 4.14 17.78
N VAL A 352 -13.83 4.69 16.60
CA VAL A 352 -14.43 4.25 15.33
C VAL A 352 -13.50 3.29 14.59
N PHE A 353 -12.21 3.58 14.64
CA PHE A 353 -11.15 2.85 13.95
C PHE A 353 -10.13 2.33 14.98
N PRO A 354 -10.42 1.18 15.62
CA PRO A 354 -9.62 0.68 16.74
C PRO A 354 -8.16 0.36 16.38
N GLU A 355 -7.85 0.13 15.11
CA GLU A 355 -6.50 -0.08 14.60
C GLU A 355 -5.54 1.09 14.92
N LEU A 356 -6.04 2.33 14.98
CA LEU A 356 -5.23 3.49 15.36
C LEU A 356 -4.74 3.39 16.81
N LYS A 357 -5.61 2.98 17.72
CA LYS A 357 -5.24 2.77 19.13
C LYS A 357 -4.30 1.60 19.30
N ALA A 358 -4.60 0.49 18.64
CA ALA A 358 -3.82 -0.74 18.73
C ALA A 358 -2.39 -0.56 18.22
N GLN A 359 -2.18 0.32 17.23
CA GLN A 359 -0.86 0.54 16.60
C GLN A 359 -0.26 1.94 16.89
N ASN A 360 -0.81 2.70 17.81
CA ASN A 360 -0.40 4.09 18.08
C ASN A 360 1.13 4.23 18.22
N GLU A 361 1.75 3.45 19.10
CA GLU A 361 3.21 3.51 19.33
C GLU A 361 4.02 3.17 18.07
N PHE A 362 3.55 2.21 17.29
CA PHE A 362 4.20 1.83 16.04
C PHE A 362 4.14 2.96 15.01
N ILE A 363 2.94 3.56 14.81
CA ILE A 363 2.72 4.67 13.88
C ILE A 363 3.62 5.86 14.27
N VAL A 364 3.64 6.23 15.55
CA VAL A 364 4.49 7.28 16.10
C VAL A 364 5.97 7.06 15.76
N LYS A 365 6.47 5.84 15.97
CA LYS A 365 7.88 5.51 15.70
C LYS A 365 8.21 5.56 14.21
N VAL A 366 7.36 4.99 13.35
CA VAL A 366 7.55 4.99 11.89
C VAL A 366 7.58 6.42 11.33
N ILE A 367 6.63 7.25 11.72
CA ILE A 367 6.56 8.65 11.27
C ILE A 367 7.79 9.41 11.75
N ARG A 368 8.14 9.31 13.02
CA ARG A 368 9.30 9.99 13.60
C ARG A 368 10.61 9.64 12.89
N GLU A 369 10.85 8.37 12.60
CA GLU A 369 12.07 7.94 11.91
C GLU A 369 12.14 8.44 10.46
N GLU A 370 11.02 8.44 9.73
CA GLU A 370 10.97 9.01 8.37
C GLU A 370 11.16 10.55 8.39
N GLU A 371 10.60 11.25 9.38
CA GLU A 371 10.84 12.69 9.60
C GLU A 371 12.32 12.98 9.84
N ILE A 372 12.95 12.24 10.78
CA ILE A 372 14.39 12.39 11.11
C ILE A 372 15.22 12.15 9.82
N SER A 373 14.92 11.10 9.10
CA SER A 373 15.63 10.76 7.87
C SER A 373 15.51 11.84 6.81
N PHE A 374 14.31 12.38 6.59
CA PHE A 374 14.07 13.38 5.57
C PHE A 374 14.60 14.77 5.97
N LEU A 375 14.45 15.18 7.21
CA LEU A 375 14.95 16.48 7.71
C LEU A 375 16.46 16.62 7.53
N ARG A 376 17.25 15.53 7.63
CA ARG A 376 18.71 15.54 7.40
C ARG A 376 19.08 16.00 5.99
N THR A 377 18.25 15.69 4.99
CA THR A 377 18.50 16.01 3.59
C THR A 377 17.70 17.20 3.09
N LEU A 378 16.61 17.55 3.78
CA LEU A 378 15.66 18.58 3.34
C LEU A 378 16.32 19.96 3.17
N GLU A 379 17.04 20.43 4.18
CA GLU A 379 17.71 21.75 4.14
C GLU A 379 18.74 21.82 3.01
N SER A 380 19.54 20.76 2.85
CA SER A 380 20.53 20.67 1.76
C SER A 380 19.88 20.62 0.39
N GLY A 381 18.75 19.88 0.27
CA GLY A 381 17.97 19.79 -0.95
C GLY A 381 17.32 21.11 -1.34
N LEU A 382 16.74 21.84 -0.39
CA LEU A 382 16.17 23.17 -0.63
C LEU A 382 17.24 24.15 -1.11
N LYS A 383 18.39 24.22 -0.43
CA LYS A 383 19.55 25.04 -0.89
C LYS A 383 20.02 24.61 -2.28
N ARG A 384 20.05 23.31 -2.57
CA ARG A 384 20.43 22.79 -3.89
C ARG A 384 19.48 23.28 -4.98
N ILE A 385 18.15 23.22 -4.75
CA ILE A 385 17.14 23.70 -5.70
C ILE A 385 17.33 25.19 -6.03
N GLU A 386 17.62 26.02 -5.04
CA GLU A 386 17.88 27.46 -5.25
C GLU A 386 19.10 27.69 -6.13
N LEU A 387 20.15 26.89 -5.95
CA LEU A 387 21.42 27.01 -6.69
C LEU A 387 21.42 26.34 -8.07
N LEU A 388 20.43 25.53 -8.40
CA LEU A 388 20.35 24.88 -9.71
C LEU A 388 20.25 25.90 -10.84
N PRO A 389 20.95 25.69 -11.97
CA PRO A 389 20.75 26.53 -13.15
C PRO A 389 19.34 26.35 -13.69
N LYS A 390 18.67 27.48 -13.95
CA LYS A 390 17.31 27.53 -14.52
C LYS A 390 17.42 28.09 -15.93
N ILE A 391 17.27 27.24 -16.93
CA ILE A 391 17.22 27.66 -18.32
C ILE A 391 15.76 27.96 -18.66
N ASN A 392 15.45 29.19 -19.03
CA ASN A 392 14.06 29.67 -19.26
C ASN A 392 13.13 29.40 -18.06
N SER A 393 13.60 29.62 -16.84
CA SER A 393 12.89 29.32 -15.58
C SER A 393 12.55 27.84 -15.39
N MET A 394 13.25 26.92 -16.07
CA MET A 394 13.01 25.47 -15.97
C MET A 394 14.22 24.77 -15.35
N ILE A 395 13.97 23.85 -14.41
CA ILE A 395 14.98 22.91 -13.87
C ILE A 395 15.07 21.71 -14.81
N SER A 396 16.29 21.31 -15.18
CA SER A 396 16.50 20.14 -16.06
C SER A 396 16.05 18.85 -15.40
N GLY A 397 15.55 17.89 -16.20
CA GLY A 397 15.11 16.59 -15.73
C GLY A 397 16.20 15.82 -14.99
N LYS A 398 17.47 15.93 -15.43
CA LYS A 398 18.60 15.32 -14.74
C LYS A 398 18.84 15.91 -13.34
N SER A 399 18.69 17.23 -13.17
CA SER A 399 18.80 17.88 -11.87
C SER A 399 17.62 17.52 -10.95
N ALA A 400 16.41 17.43 -11.51
CA ALA A 400 15.25 16.96 -10.77
C ALA A 400 15.39 15.49 -10.34
N PHE A 401 16.04 14.65 -11.17
CA PHE A 401 16.37 13.28 -10.83
C PHE A 401 17.45 13.18 -9.72
N GLU A 402 18.47 14.04 -9.74
CA GLU A 402 19.45 14.13 -8.65
C GLU A 402 18.77 14.47 -7.31
N LEU A 403 17.82 15.40 -7.31
CA LEU A 403 17.03 15.74 -6.13
C LEU A 403 16.22 14.55 -5.63
N TYR A 404 15.65 13.77 -6.53
CA TYR A 404 14.90 12.57 -6.20
C TYR A 404 15.78 11.46 -5.61
N ASP A 405 16.88 11.14 -6.30
CA ASP A 405 17.74 10.00 -5.97
C ASP A 405 18.62 10.26 -4.75
N THR A 406 19.24 11.45 -4.66
CA THR A 406 20.23 11.80 -3.63
C THR A 406 19.60 12.46 -2.40
N TYR A 407 18.66 13.39 -2.60
CA TYR A 407 18.06 14.17 -1.51
C TYR A 407 16.69 13.64 -1.08
N GLY A 408 16.15 12.67 -1.81
CA GLY A 408 14.84 12.08 -1.49
C GLY A 408 13.66 13.02 -1.71
N PHE A 409 13.77 13.97 -2.66
CA PHE A 409 12.67 14.85 -3.09
C PHE A 409 11.83 14.15 -4.15
N PRO A 410 10.62 13.72 -3.86
CA PRO A 410 9.71 13.23 -4.90
C PRO A 410 9.50 14.30 -5.98
N LEU A 411 9.26 13.88 -7.23
CA LEU A 411 9.12 14.81 -8.36
C LEU A 411 8.03 15.86 -8.14
N ASP A 412 6.88 15.44 -7.58
CA ASP A 412 5.77 16.34 -7.26
C ASP A 412 6.15 17.38 -6.21
N LEU A 413 6.98 17.03 -5.22
CA LEU A 413 7.52 17.98 -4.26
C LEU A 413 8.45 19.00 -4.94
N THR A 414 9.30 18.54 -5.86
CA THR A 414 10.16 19.41 -6.66
C THR A 414 9.31 20.33 -7.54
N LYS A 415 8.27 19.82 -8.21
CA LYS A 415 7.30 20.59 -8.99
C LYS A 415 6.60 21.66 -8.15
N LEU A 416 6.13 21.29 -6.96
CA LEU A 416 5.48 22.21 -6.04
C LEU A 416 6.40 23.38 -5.66
N ILE A 417 7.67 23.09 -5.28
CA ILE A 417 8.65 24.10 -4.95
C ILE A 417 8.95 25.01 -6.16
N CYS A 418 9.04 24.44 -7.36
CA CYS A 418 9.25 25.20 -8.58
C CYS A 418 8.06 26.13 -8.87
N ARG A 419 6.83 25.65 -8.81
CA ARG A 419 5.61 26.48 -8.98
C ARG A 419 5.54 27.65 -8.01
N GLU A 420 5.88 27.43 -6.73
CA GLU A 420 5.92 28.48 -5.72
C GLU A 420 6.94 29.59 -6.01
N ASN A 421 7.96 29.27 -6.82
CA ASN A 421 9.00 30.22 -7.24
C ASN A 421 8.84 30.68 -8.71
N ASN A 422 7.72 30.38 -9.37
CA ASN A 422 7.48 30.61 -10.78
C ASN A 422 8.51 29.96 -11.71
N TRP A 423 8.90 28.73 -11.38
CA TRP A 423 9.77 27.87 -12.18
C TRP A 423 9.02 26.64 -12.67
N ASP A 424 9.55 25.99 -13.70
CA ASP A 424 9.08 24.71 -14.22
C ASP A 424 10.12 23.60 -14.06
N VAL A 425 9.69 22.34 -14.28
CA VAL A 425 10.55 21.15 -14.26
C VAL A 425 10.40 20.40 -15.58
N ASP A 426 11.53 20.01 -16.15
CA ASP A 426 11.59 19.11 -17.31
C ASP A 426 11.21 17.68 -16.88
N GLU A 427 9.90 17.37 -16.96
CA GLU A 427 9.36 16.06 -16.59
C GLU A 427 9.77 14.96 -17.57
N ILE A 428 9.96 15.28 -18.84
CA ILE A 428 10.37 14.31 -19.86
C ILE A 428 11.78 13.82 -19.54
N GLY A 429 12.72 14.74 -19.37
CA GLY A 429 14.10 14.39 -19.02
C GLY A 429 14.22 13.73 -17.64
N PHE A 430 13.35 14.06 -16.67
CA PHE A 430 13.27 13.32 -15.40
C PHE A 430 12.84 11.87 -15.61
N ASN A 431 11.80 11.65 -16.40
CA ASN A 431 11.29 10.31 -16.67
C ASN A 431 12.29 9.47 -17.47
N GLU A 432 13.04 10.08 -18.38
CA GLU A 432 14.15 9.42 -19.09
C GLU A 432 15.25 8.98 -18.13
N ALA A 433 15.71 9.84 -17.22
CA ALA A 433 16.68 9.50 -16.20
C ALA A 433 16.17 8.41 -15.23
N LEU A 434 14.88 8.47 -14.87
CA LEU A 434 14.22 7.46 -14.05
C LEU A 434 14.09 6.12 -14.79
N LEU A 435 13.82 6.13 -16.09
CA LEU A 435 13.78 4.94 -16.93
C LEU A 435 15.16 4.32 -17.10
N GLU A 436 16.22 5.13 -17.25
CA GLU A 436 17.59 4.64 -17.27
C GLU A 436 17.98 3.95 -15.96
N GLN A 437 17.57 4.49 -14.82
CA GLN A 437 17.77 3.85 -13.51
C GLN A 437 16.91 2.57 -13.39
N LYS A 438 15.64 2.62 -13.80
CA LYS A 438 14.71 1.46 -13.79
C LYS A 438 15.10 0.38 -14.80
N ALA A 439 15.72 0.72 -15.92
CA ALA A 439 16.28 -0.24 -16.87
C ALA A 439 17.44 -1.03 -16.26
N ARG A 440 18.16 -0.43 -15.29
CA ARG A 440 19.10 -1.14 -14.41
C ARG A 440 18.39 -1.96 -13.32
N SER A 441 17.12 -1.65 -12.99
CA SER A 441 16.28 -2.28 -11.96
C SER A 441 14.90 -2.64 -12.54
N ARG A 442 14.78 -3.68 -13.37
CA ARG A 442 13.57 -4.37 -13.90
C ARG A 442 12.33 -3.53 -14.24
N SER A 443 11.91 -3.61 -15.50
CA SER A 443 10.62 -3.14 -16.02
C SER A 443 9.46 -4.00 -15.52
N ASP A 444 8.60 -3.49 -14.67
CA ASP A 444 7.26 -4.03 -14.49
C ASP A 444 6.39 -3.65 -15.71
N ALA A 445 6.02 -4.65 -16.50
CA ALA A 445 5.18 -4.45 -17.67
C ALA A 445 3.70 -4.30 -17.27
N LYS A 446 3.03 -3.35 -17.90
CA LYS A 446 1.57 -3.22 -17.84
C LYS A 446 0.92 -4.53 -18.29
N LYS A 447 0.05 -5.11 -17.49
CA LYS A 447 -0.72 -6.30 -17.83
C LYS A 447 -2.05 -5.84 -18.46
N GLU A 448 -2.41 -6.42 -19.61
CA GLU A 448 -3.69 -6.17 -20.26
C GLU A 448 -4.54 -7.44 -20.12
N TYR A 449 -5.80 -7.26 -19.73
CA TYR A 449 -6.74 -8.35 -19.48
C TYR A 449 -7.89 -8.28 -20.50
N SER A 450 -8.30 -9.44 -21.06
CA SER A 450 -9.56 -9.53 -21.78
C SER A 450 -10.74 -9.70 -20.82
N ASP A 451 -11.96 -9.56 -21.34
CA ASP A 451 -13.16 -9.95 -20.60
C ASP A 451 -13.22 -11.45 -20.32
N TRP A 452 -14.01 -11.84 -19.31
CA TRP A 452 -14.23 -13.22 -18.95
C TRP A 452 -15.11 -13.95 -19.97
N ASN A 453 -14.65 -15.10 -20.44
CA ASN A 453 -15.46 -16.07 -21.17
C ASN A 453 -16.08 -17.02 -20.14
N ILE A 454 -17.36 -16.86 -19.83
CA ILE A 454 -18.11 -17.66 -18.85
C ILE A 454 -18.69 -18.88 -19.53
N LEU A 455 -18.34 -20.07 -19.08
CA LEU A 455 -18.87 -21.35 -19.59
C LEU A 455 -20.02 -21.86 -18.74
N GLN A 456 -19.97 -21.61 -17.43
CA GLN A 456 -21.03 -21.96 -16.48
C GLN A 456 -20.91 -21.08 -15.24
N GLU A 457 -22.03 -20.91 -14.52
CA GLU A 457 -22.02 -20.27 -13.22
C GLU A 457 -21.51 -21.23 -12.14
N GLY A 458 -20.82 -20.72 -11.13
CA GLY A 458 -20.33 -21.51 -9.99
C GLY A 458 -19.21 -20.82 -9.24
N GLU A 459 -18.99 -21.29 -8.02
CA GLU A 459 -17.88 -20.87 -7.14
C GLU A 459 -16.78 -21.94 -7.14
N CYS A 460 -15.54 -21.56 -6.90
CA CYS A 460 -14.43 -22.48 -6.79
C CYS A 460 -14.30 -23.02 -5.36
N ILE A 461 -14.32 -24.34 -5.18
CA ILE A 461 -14.10 -24.99 -3.89
C ILE A 461 -12.62 -25.34 -3.77
N PHE A 462 -11.96 -24.79 -2.75
CA PHE A 462 -10.56 -25.10 -2.44
C PHE A 462 -10.43 -26.34 -1.53
N LEU A 463 -9.64 -27.33 -1.98
CA LEU A 463 -9.40 -28.60 -1.27
C LEU A 463 -7.90 -28.85 -1.00
N GLY A 464 -7.06 -27.86 -1.26
CA GLY A 464 -5.59 -28.01 -1.27
C GLY A 464 -4.92 -28.10 0.10
N TYR A 465 -5.66 -28.02 1.21
CA TYR A 465 -5.10 -28.32 2.54
C TYR A 465 -4.95 -29.83 2.79
N ASP A 466 -5.80 -30.63 2.14
CA ASP A 466 -5.90 -32.05 2.41
C ASP A 466 -5.45 -32.92 1.23
N GLN A 467 -5.45 -32.36 0.01
CA GLN A 467 -5.20 -33.10 -1.24
C GLN A 467 -4.25 -32.35 -2.16
N LEU A 468 -3.31 -33.06 -2.76
CA LEU A 468 -2.39 -32.55 -3.81
C LEU A 468 -2.83 -32.97 -5.22
N SER A 469 -3.84 -33.84 -5.34
CA SER A 469 -4.44 -34.24 -6.60
C SER A 469 -5.95 -34.32 -6.48
N LEU A 470 -6.64 -34.02 -7.57
CA LEU A 470 -8.10 -34.02 -7.61
C LEU A 470 -8.57 -34.48 -9.00
N ASN A 471 -9.67 -35.22 -9.04
CA ASN A 471 -10.35 -35.62 -10.27
C ASN A 471 -11.74 -34.98 -10.36
N ASN A 472 -12.29 -34.94 -11.57
CA ASN A 472 -13.66 -34.46 -11.85
C ASN A 472 -13.91 -32.99 -11.46
N SER A 473 -12.96 -32.09 -11.73
CA SER A 473 -13.21 -30.66 -11.77
C SER A 473 -13.72 -30.22 -13.15
N GLU A 474 -14.27 -29.03 -13.23
CA GLU A 474 -14.80 -28.43 -14.45
C GLU A 474 -14.28 -26.99 -14.59
N LEU A 475 -14.12 -26.53 -15.85
CA LEU A 475 -13.78 -25.14 -16.15
C LEU A 475 -15.04 -24.29 -16.04
N ILE A 476 -14.99 -23.26 -15.17
CA ILE A 476 -16.10 -22.32 -14.96
C ILE A 476 -15.98 -21.15 -15.95
N ARG A 477 -14.81 -20.50 -15.96
CA ARG A 477 -14.55 -19.34 -16.82
C ARG A 477 -13.05 -19.22 -17.11
N TRP A 478 -12.73 -18.45 -18.16
CA TRP A 478 -11.34 -18.15 -18.53
C TRP A 478 -11.22 -16.77 -19.16
N ARG A 479 -10.02 -16.17 -19.10
CA ARG A 479 -9.67 -14.94 -19.83
C ARG A 479 -8.22 -14.96 -20.29
N ARG A 480 -7.91 -14.09 -21.27
CA ARG A 480 -6.56 -13.88 -21.80
C ARG A 480 -5.86 -12.76 -21.00
N ILE A 481 -4.56 -12.93 -20.78
CA ILE A 481 -3.69 -11.90 -20.22
C ILE A 481 -2.53 -11.70 -21.18
N GLU A 482 -2.25 -10.44 -21.50
CA GLU A 482 -1.04 -10.04 -22.21
C GLU A 482 -0.09 -9.30 -21.28
N SER A 483 1.17 -9.74 -21.23
CA SER A 483 2.22 -9.13 -20.44
C SER A 483 3.57 -9.30 -21.13
N LYS A 484 4.28 -8.20 -21.39
CA LYS A 484 5.61 -8.20 -22.04
C LYS A 484 5.62 -8.94 -23.41
N GLY A 485 4.54 -8.85 -24.18
CA GLY A 485 4.41 -9.53 -25.46
C GLY A 485 4.22 -11.05 -25.38
N LYS A 486 3.97 -11.59 -24.16
CA LYS A 486 3.56 -12.98 -23.95
C LYS A 486 2.07 -13.02 -23.63
N THR A 487 1.37 -13.95 -24.27
CA THR A 487 -0.02 -14.26 -23.99
C THR A 487 -0.09 -15.43 -23.04
N ASN A 488 -0.82 -15.29 -21.94
CA ASN A 488 -1.19 -16.36 -21.01
C ASN A 488 -2.70 -16.36 -20.80
N TYR A 489 -3.21 -17.38 -20.14
CA TYR A 489 -4.63 -17.50 -19.83
C TYR A 489 -4.83 -17.73 -18.33
N GLN A 490 -5.94 -17.20 -17.83
CA GLN A 490 -6.41 -17.45 -16.46
C GLN A 490 -7.63 -18.34 -16.52
N LEU A 491 -7.59 -19.43 -15.76
CA LEU A 491 -8.67 -20.42 -15.66
C LEU A 491 -9.24 -20.40 -14.24
N VAL A 492 -10.56 -20.40 -14.12
CA VAL A 492 -11.28 -20.62 -12.86
C VAL A 492 -11.97 -21.97 -12.92
N LEU A 493 -11.71 -22.81 -11.93
CA LEU A 493 -12.20 -24.20 -11.87
C LEU A 493 -13.29 -24.35 -10.80
N SER A 494 -14.18 -25.33 -10.93
CA SER A 494 -15.23 -25.61 -9.94
C SER A 494 -14.67 -26.14 -8.61
N LYS A 495 -13.53 -26.85 -8.67
CA LYS A 495 -12.79 -27.37 -7.52
C LYS A 495 -11.32 -27.30 -7.82
N THR A 496 -10.49 -27.00 -6.80
CA THR A 496 -9.04 -27.00 -6.96
C THR A 496 -8.31 -27.45 -5.72
N CYS A 497 -7.16 -28.13 -5.92
CA CYS A 497 -6.18 -28.39 -4.87
C CYS A 497 -4.97 -27.43 -4.93
N PHE A 498 -4.93 -26.54 -5.91
CA PHE A 498 -3.86 -25.55 -6.06
C PHE A 498 -4.08 -24.38 -5.08
N TYR A 499 -3.12 -24.16 -4.20
CA TYR A 499 -3.12 -23.02 -3.29
C TYR A 499 -2.88 -21.72 -4.08
N PRO A 500 -3.76 -20.73 -3.98
CA PRO A 500 -3.51 -19.43 -4.60
C PRO A 500 -2.56 -18.60 -3.73
N GLU A 501 -1.70 -17.79 -4.38
CA GLU A 501 -0.85 -16.83 -3.67
C GLU A 501 -1.65 -16.04 -2.62
N GLY A 502 -1.19 -16.07 -1.37
CA GLY A 502 -1.86 -15.39 -0.26
C GLY A 502 -1.11 -15.55 1.05
N GLY A 503 -1.27 -14.58 1.97
CA GLY A 503 -0.61 -14.62 3.28
C GLY A 503 0.93 -14.66 3.22
N GLY A 504 1.52 -14.22 2.10
CA GLY A 504 2.97 -14.28 1.85
C GLY A 504 3.45 -15.60 1.25
N GLN A 505 2.61 -16.63 1.17
CA GLN A 505 2.94 -17.88 0.48
C GLN A 505 2.66 -17.75 -1.01
N VAL A 506 3.62 -18.18 -1.85
CA VAL A 506 3.46 -18.21 -3.32
C VAL A 506 2.40 -19.22 -3.75
N GLY A 507 1.84 -19.00 -4.94
CA GLY A 507 0.88 -19.91 -5.55
C GLY A 507 1.50 -21.23 -5.99
N ASP A 508 0.67 -22.26 -6.02
CA ASP A 508 1.10 -23.58 -6.48
C ASP A 508 1.30 -23.64 -7.99
N GLN A 509 2.19 -24.54 -8.37
CA GLN A 509 2.44 -24.96 -9.72
C GLN A 509 2.12 -26.45 -9.87
N GLY A 510 1.86 -26.88 -11.10
CA GLY A 510 1.58 -28.30 -11.38
C GLY A 510 0.95 -28.48 -12.75
N VAL A 511 0.06 -29.44 -12.88
CA VAL A 511 -0.56 -29.81 -14.17
C VAL A 511 -2.08 -29.98 -14.04
N LEU A 512 -2.79 -29.59 -15.08
CA LEU A 512 -4.20 -29.87 -15.33
C LEU A 512 -4.29 -30.84 -16.50
N LEU A 513 -5.08 -31.90 -16.37
CA LEU A 513 -5.35 -32.87 -17.43
C LEU A 513 -6.79 -32.70 -17.91
N PHE A 514 -6.98 -32.18 -19.09
CA PHE A 514 -8.26 -32.06 -19.79
C PHE A 514 -8.47 -33.32 -20.66
N GLY A 515 -9.09 -34.34 -20.09
CA GLY A 515 -9.08 -35.68 -20.71
C GLY A 515 -7.65 -36.24 -20.79
N ASN A 516 -7.08 -36.29 -21.99
CA ASN A 516 -5.70 -36.72 -22.23
C ASN A 516 -4.72 -35.56 -22.49
N GLU A 517 -5.21 -34.32 -22.54
CA GLU A 517 -4.38 -33.14 -22.80
C GLU A 517 -3.81 -32.59 -21.49
N GLU A 518 -2.48 -32.45 -21.42
CA GLU A 518 -1.78 -31.89 -20.28
C GLU A 518 -1.55 -30.39 -20.46
N ILE A 519 -2.03 -29.58 -19.51
CA ILE A 519 -1.84 -28.14 -19.44
C ILE A 519 -1.05 -27.80 -18.17
N LYS A 520 0.09 -27.16 -18.34
CA LYS A 520 0.96 -26.77 -17.22
C LYS A 520 0.42 -25.52 -16.53
N VAL A 521 0.25 -25.58 -15.21
CA VAL A 521 -0.04 -24.43 -14.36
C VAL A 521 1.28 -23.76 -13.96
N LEU A 522 1.49 -22.55 -14.44
CA LEU A 522 2.69 -21.76 -14.18
C LEU A 522 2.66 -21.11 -12.80
N ASP A 523 1.47 -20.73 -12.36
CA ASP A 523 1.23 -20.04 -11.09
C ASP A 523 -0.27 -20.13 -10.74
N THR A 524 -0.58 -19.95 -9.44
CA THR A 524 -1.96 -19.86 -8.96
C THR A 524 -2.08 -18.60 -8.10
N VAL A 525 -2.94 -17.68 -8.51
CA VAL A 525 -3.12 -16.38 -7.85
C VAL A 525 -4.56 -16.20 -7.38
N LYS A 526 -4.75 -15.30 -6.44
CA LYS A 526 -6.07 -14.88 -5.99
C LYS A 526 -6.39 -13.50 -6.52
N GLU A 527 -7.58 -13.35 -7.10
CA GLU A 527 -8.16 -12.05 -7.44
C GLU A 527 -9.52 -11.94 -6.76
N ASN A 528 -9.59 -11.10 -5.73
CA ASN A 528 -10.71 -11.08 -4.80
C ASN A 528 -11.00 -12.50 -4.25
N ASP A 529 -12.17 -13.06 -4.49
CA ASP A 529 -12.53 -14.42 -4.07
C ASP A 529 -12.30 -15.50 -5.15
N LEU A 530 -11.80 -15.14 -6.32
CA LEU A 530 -11.52 -16.08 -7.41
C LEU A 530 -10.12 -16.68 -7.30
N ILE A 531 -10.02 -18.00 -7.47
CA ILE A 531 -8.74 -18.73 -7.59
C ILE A 531 -8.44 -18.89 -9.08
N LEU A 532 -7.33 -18.30 -9.54
CA LEU A 532 -6.94 -18.19 -10.93
C LEU A 532 -5.71 -19.04 -11.21
N HIS A 533 -5.86 -20.04 -12.09
CA HIS A 533 -4.75 -20.88 -12.57
C HIS A 533 -4.17 -20.24 -13.82
N ILE A 534 -2.90 -19.84 -13.80
CA ILE A 534 -2.22 -19.21 -14.94
C ILE A 534 -1.60 -20.29 -15.80
N VAL A 535 -1.98 -20.34 -17.08
CA VAL A 535 -1.50 -21.32 -18.07
C VAL A 535 -1.04 -20.63 -19.35
N GLU A 536 -0.12 -21.26 -20.11
CA GLU A 536 0.37 -20.70 -21.37
C GLU A 536 -0.62 -20.89 -22.52
N ASN A 537 -1.36 -22.02 -22.52
CA ASN A 537 -2.27 -22.38 -23.60
C ASN A 537 -3.63 -22.78 -23.04
N LEU A 538 -4.69 -22.54 -23.83
CA LEU A 538 -6.01 -23.09 -23.55
C LEU A 538 -6.06 -24.56 -24.04
N PRO A 539 -6.81 -25.42 -23.31
CA PRO A 539 -7.07 -26.78 -23.78
C PRO A 539 -7.96 -26.78 -25.06
N ILE A 540 -7.81 -27.80 -25.88
CA ILE A 540 -8.61 -27.96 -27.10
C ILE A 540 -10.08 -28.15 -26.74
N ASP A 541 -10.37 -29.00 -25.74
CA ASP A 541 -11.75 -29.22 -25.25
C ASP A 541 -11.96 -28.55 -23.88
N LEU A 542 -12.58 -27.36 -23.91
CA LEU A 542 -12.91 -26.58 -22.73
C LEU A 542 -13.97 -27.24 -21.82
N LYS A 543 -14.69 -28.24 -22.30
CA LYS A 543 -15.74 -28.95 -21.55
C LYS A 543 -15.28 -30.30 -20.99
N ALA A 544 -14.05 -30.71 -21.28
CA ALA A 544 -13.49 -31.94 -20.75
C ALA A 544 -13.45 -31.90 -19.21
N LYS A 545 -13.67 -33.07 -18.59
CA LYS A 545 -13.45 -33.22 -17.14
C LYS A 545 -11.96 -33.07 -16.84
N ILE A 546 -11.67 -32.34 -15.77
CA ILE A 546 -10.31 -31.97 -15.39
C ILE A 546 -9.85 -32.84 -14.21
N SER A 547 -8.73 -33.51 -14.41
CA SER A 547 -7.91 -34.04 -13.31
C SER A 547 -6.75 -33.09 -13.10
N MET A 548 -6.26 -32.99 -11.86
CA MET A 548 -5.19 -32.04 -11.55
C MET A 548 -4.20 -32.62 -10.55
N GLN A 549 -2.95 -32.17 -10.62
CA GLN A 549 -1.89 -32.56 -9.72
C GLN A 549 -0.95 -31.38 -9.43
N VAL A 550 -0.84 -31.03 -8.16
CA VAL A 550 0.12 -30.03 -7.65
C VAL A 550 1.52 -30.61 -7.67
N ASN A 551 2.53 -29.79 -7.91
CA ASN A 551 3.94 -30.17 -7.76
C ASN A 551 4.23 -30.42 -6.28
N ALA A 552 4.21 -31.68 -5.86
CA ALA A 552 4.35 -32.12 -4.48
C ALA A 552 5.67 -31.67 -3.85
N THR A 553 6.78 -31.74 -4.60
CA THR A 553 8.11 -31.34 -4.10
C THR A 553 8.15 -29.85 -3.74
N LYS A 554 7.68 -28.99 -4.67
CA LYS A 554 7.63 -27.54 -4.42
C LYS A 554 6.70 -27.20 -3.26
N ARG A 555 5.53 -27.83 -3.18
CA ARG A 555 4.56 -27.63 -2.10
C ARG A 555 5.16 -28.01 -0.74
N THR A 556 5.81 -29.16 -0.64
CA THR A 556 6.43 -29.61 0.62
C THR A 556 7.52 -28.65 1.09
N LEU A 557 8.40 -28.20 0.20
CA LEU A 557 9.43 -27.21 0.54
C LEU A 557 8.83 -25.85 0.95
N THR A 558 7.76 -25.43 0.29
CA THR A 558 7.03 -24.21 0.67
C THR A 558 6.36 -24.38 2.04
N GLU A 559 5.75 -25.52 2.35
CA GLU A 559 5.17 -25.82 3.66
C GLU A 559 6.23 -25.82 4.78
N ASN A 560 7.43 -26.33 4.50
CA ASN A 560 8.57 -26.27 5.43
C ASN A 560 8.93 -24.82 5.76
N ASN A 561 9.11 -24.00 4.74
CA ASN A 561 9.43 -22.58 4.91
C ASN A 561 8.29 -21.80 5.58
N HIS A 562 7.02 -22.12 5.27
CA HIS A 562 5.88 -21.44 5.89
C HIS A 562 5.77 -21.77 7.39
N SER A 563 5.89 -23.03 7.73
CA SER A 563 5.85 -23.45 9.14
C SER A 563 7.04 -22.91 9.93
N ALA A 564 8.25 -22.88 9.32
CA ALA A 564 9.40 -22.21 9.90
C ALA A 564 9.20 -20.70 10.11
N THR A 565 8.41 -20.03 9.26
CA THR A 565 8.07 -18.62 9.43
C THR A 565 7.28 -18.36 10.72
N HIS A 566 6.33 -19.23 11.05
CA HIS A 566 5.59 -19.17 12.32
C HIS A 566 6.51 -19.38 13.52
N LEU A 567 7.38 -20.38 13.46
CA LEU A 567 8.37 -20.62 14.53
C LEU A 567 9.34 -19.45 14.68
N LEU A 568 9.79 -18.85 13.56
CA LEU A 568 10.65 -17.68 13.54
C LEU A 568 9.96 -16.44 14.15
N HIS A 569 8.69 -16.20 13.82
CA HIS A 569 7.93 -15.08 14.38
C HIS A 569 7.85 -15.18 15.90
N ALA A 570 7.53 -16.35 16.43
CA ALA A 570 7.51 -16.60 17.86
C ALA A 570 8.90 -16.41 18.51
N ALA A 571 9.97 -16.92 17.89
CA ALA A 571 11.35 -16.76 18.36
C ALA A 571 11.79 -15.28 18.38
N LEU A 572 11.48 -14.53 17.33
CA LEU A 572 11.77 -13.10 17.26
C LEU A 572 11.07 -12.33 18.39
N ARG A 573 9.80 -12.62 18.67
CA ARG A 573 9.08 -12.02 19.80
C ARG A 573 9.68 -12.40 21.15
N HIS A 574 10.10 -13.64 21.29
CA HIS A 574 10.71 -14.11 22.54
C HIS A 574 12.06 -13.44 22.83
N VAL A 575 12.90 -13.25 21.80
CA VAL A 575 14.25 -12.69 21.94
C VAL A 575 14.25 -11.15 21.92
N LEU A 576 13.50 -10.54 21.01
CA LEU A 576 13.51 -9.09 20.77
C LEU A 576 12.40 -8.34 21.49
N GLY A 577 11.32 -9.03 21.89
CA GLY A 577 10.20 -8.46 22.63
C GLY A 577 8.88 -8.38 21.85
N ASN A 578 7.80 -8.10 22.58
CA ASN A 578 6.42 -8.13 22.08
C ASN A 578 6.09 -7.04 21.03
N HIS A 579 6.97 -6.07 20.79
CA HIS A 579 6.83 -5.05 19.75
C HIS A 579 7.09 -5.62 18.33
N VAL A 580 7.59 -6.85 18.24
CA VAL A 580 7.78 -7.53 16.96
C VAL A 580 6.43 -7.96 16.40
N HIS A 581 6.06 -7.38 15.26
CA HIS A 581 4.87 -7.72 14.48
C HIS A 581 5.26 -7.91 13.03
N GLN A 582 4.68 -8.88 12.37
CA GLN A 582 4.87 -9.10 10.93
C GLN A 582 4.41 -7.86 10.14
N LYS A 583 5.23 -7.42 9.21
CA LYS A 583 4.96 -6.31 8.28
C LYS A 583 4.96 -6.76 6.82
N GLY A 584 5.53 -7.90 6.54
CA GLY A 584 5.52 -8.58 5.26
C GLY A 584 6.08 -9.98 5.38
N SER A 585 5.69 -10.84 4.47
CA SER A 585 6.21 -12.20 4.36
C SER A 585 6.30 -12.59 2.89
N LEU A 586 7.29 -13.40 2.55
CA LEU A 586 7.36 -14.12 1.29
C LEU A 586 7.89 -15.52 1.60
N VAL A 587 7.11 -16.51 1.18
CA VAL A 587 7.42 -17.92 1.42
C VAL A 587 7.30 -18.67 0.11
N ASN A 588 8.40 -19.25 -0.34
CA ASN A 588 8.46 -20.10 -1.53
C ASN A 588 9.26 -21.40 -1.24
N GLN A 589 9.49 -22.20 -2.25
CA GLN A 589 10.23 -23.47 -2.10
C GLN A 589 11.72 -23.29 -1.78
N ASP A 590 12.32 -22.15 -2.11
CA ASP A 590 13.75 -21.91 -2.01
C ASP A 590 14.15 -21.24 -0.68
N TYR A 591 13.34 -20.28 -0.22
CA TYR A 591 13.60 -19.51 1.01
C TYR A 591 12.33 -18.90 1.60
N LEU A 592 12.44 -18.44 2.84
CA LEU A 592 11.47 -17.57 3.47
C LEU A 592 12.06 -16.19 3.72
N ARG A 593 11.23 -15.15 3.64
CA ARG A 593 11.55 -13.78 3.96
C ARG A 593 10.51 -13.24 4.93
N PHE A 594 10.98 -12.67 6.03
CA PHE A 594 10.12 -12.13 7.07
C PHE A 594 10.50 -10.69 7.40
N ASP A 595 9.58 -9.77 7.13
CA ASP A 595 9.71 -8.34 7.42
C ASP A 595 8.92 -8.05 8.70
N PHE A 596 9.55 -7.41 9.68
CA PHE A 596 8.94 -7.18 10.99
C PHE A 596 9.36 -5.85 11.62
N SER A 597 8.55 -5.37 12.57
CA SER A 597 8.83 -4.16 13.31
C SER A 597 9.96 -4.36 14.32
N HIS A 598 11.09 -3.71 14.07
CA HIS A 598 12.22 -3.61 15.00
C HIS A 598 13.14 -2.44 14.60
N PHE A 599 13.61 -1.67 15.58
CA PHE A 599 14.27 -0.38 15.32
C PHE A 599 15.80 -0.46 15.30
N GLN A 600 16.36 -1.56 15.77
CA GLN A 600 17.81 -1.77 15.84
C GLN A 600 18.26 -2.91 14.94
N LYS A 601 19.55 -2.92 14.60
CA LYS A 601 20.15 -4.08 13.94
C LYS A 601 20.17 -5.25 14.92
N ILE A 602 19.76 -6.43 14.45
CA ILE A 602 19.85 -7.66 15.27
C ILE A 602 21.33 -8.03 15.40
N THR A 603 21.76 -8.27 16.64
CA THR A 603 23.13 -8.68 16.92
C THR A 603 23.36 -10.13 16.53
N HIS A 604 24.62 -10.51 16.32
CA HIS A 604 24.96 -11.89 16.02
C HIS A 604 24.51 -12.89 17.11
N GLU A 605 24.60 -12.47 18.36
CA GLU A 605 24.17 -13.28 19.51
C GLU A 605 22.64 -13.45 19.55
N GLU A 606 21.88 -12.41 19.20
CA GLU A 606 20.42 -12.52 19.08
C GLU A 606 20.03 -13.43 17.92
N ILE A 607 20.70 -13.33 16.76
CA ILE A 607 20.47 -14.24 15.62
C ILE A 607 20.71 -15.70 16.05
N GLN A 608 21.82 -15.99 16.74
CA GLN A 608 22.12 -17.34 17.23
C GLN A 608 21.04 -17.85 18.20
N LYS A 609 20.54 -17.01 19.10
CA LYS A 609 19.45 -17.38 20.02
C LYS A 609 18.15 -17.68 19.27
N ILE A 610 17.79 -16.85 18.27
CA ILE A 610 16.59 -17.04 17.44
C ILE A 610 16.70 -18.37 16.69
N GLU A 611 17.83 -18.63 16.01
CA GLU A 611 18.07 -19.89 15.30
C GLU A 611 17.99 -21.11 16.24
N SER A 612 18.58 -20.98 17.43
CA SER A 612 18.58 -22.06 18.43
C SER A 612 17.16 -22.41 18.87
N LEU A 613 16.32 -21.41 19.17
CA LEU A 613 14.92 -21.61 19.55
C LEU A 613 14.10 -22.25 18.42
N VAL A 614 14.23 -21.75 17.18
CA VAL A 614 13.51 -22.33 16.04
C VAL A 614 13.92 -23.79 15.83
N ASN A 615 15.23 -24.09 15.83
CA ASN A 615 15.73 -25.46 15.66
C ASN A 615 15.40 -26.37 16.84
N GLU A 616 15.24 -25.83 18.05
CA GLU A 616 14.74 -26.57 19.21
C GLU A 616 13.31 -27.04 18.95
N LYS A 617 12.41 -26.17 18.54
CA LYS A 617 11.02 -26.50 18.20
C LYS A 617 10.88 -27.42 16.99
N ILE A 618 11.83 -27.40 16.05
CA ILE A 618 11.93 -28.38 14.97
C ILE A 618 12.27 -29.76 15.53
N ARG A 619 13.27 -29.86 16.44
CA ARG A 619 13.70 -31.13 17.05
C ARG A 619 12.66 -31.75 18.00
N GLU A 620 11.82 -30.92 18.63
CA GLU A 620 10.69 -31.38 19.45
C GLU A 620 9.64 -32.13 18.62
N ASN A 621 9.66 -31.99 17.30
CA ASN A 621 8.77 -32.67 16.36
C ASN A 621 7.27 -32.51 16.71
N ILE A 622 6.85 -31.26 16.95
CA ILE A 622 5.51 -30.90 17.42
C ILE A 622 4.49 -31.15 16.31
N TYR A 623 3.38 -31.82 16.63
CA TYR A 623 2.27 -31.99 15.69
C TYR A 623 1.52 -30.70 15.47
N LEU A 624 1.08 -30.49 14.23
CA LEU A 624 0.19 -29.39 13.86
C LEU A 624 -1.18 -29.59 14.50
N GLU A 625 -1.62 -28.61 15.28
CA GLU A 625 -3.01 -28.46 15.69
C GLU A 625 -3.67 -27.42 14.78
N GLU A 626 -4.64 -27.87 14.00
CA GLU A 626 -5.38 -27.04 13.05
C GLU A 626 -6.86 -27.00 13.43
N ALA A 627 -7.42 -25.78 13.54
CA ALA A 627 -8.86 -25.62 13.67
C ALA A 627 -9.38 -24.71 12.53
N ARG A 628 -10.41 -25.19 11.81
CA ARG A 628 -11.00 -24.51 10.65
C ARG A 628 -12.39 -24.01 11.00
N ASN A 629 -12.77 -22.87 10.41
CA ASN A 629 -14.11 -22.28 10.54
C ASN A 629 -14.53 -21.99 12.00
N ILE A 630 -13.59 -21.59 12.85
CA ILE A 630 -13.90 -21.19 14.22
C ILE A 630 -14.28 -19.70 14.26
N PRO A 631 -15.21 -19.28 15.13
CA PRO A 631 -15.51 -17.86 15.29
C PRO A 631 -14.27 -17.05 15.67
N ILE A 632 -14.07 -15.89 15.05
CA ILE A 632 -12.89 -15.04 15.30
C ILE A 632 -12.72 -14.70 16.79
N LYS A 633 -13.83 -14.44 17.50
CA LYS A 633 -13.81 -14.16 18.95
C LYS A 633 -13.30 -15.32 19.79
N GLU A 634 -13.53 -16.55 19.35
CA GLU A 634 -13.03 -17.77 20.01
C GLU A 634 -11.52 -17.91 19.77
N ALA A 635 -11.06 -17.62 18.55
CA ALA A 635 -9.63 -17.61 18.24
C ALA A 635 -8.89 -16.52 19.02
N GLU A 636 -9.45 -15.33 19.17
CA GLU A 636 -8.91 -14.25 20.00
C GLU A 636 -8.82 -14.66 21.48
N ALA A 637 -9.90 -15.23 22.01
CA ALA A 637 -9.96 -15.69 23.40
C ALA A 637 -8.93 -16.82 23.69
N ALA A 638 -8.62 -17.64 22.67
CA ALA A 638 -7.58 -18.66 22.73
C ALA A 638 -6.15 -18.06 22.57
N GLY A 639 -6.00 -16.74 22.40
CA GLY A 639 -4.71 -16.07 22.25
C GLY A 639 -4.06 -16.23 20.88
N ALA A 640 -4.84 -16.52 19.84
CA ALA A 640 -4.32 -16.59 18.47
C ALA A 640 -3.84 -15.23 17.99
N MET A 641 -2.63 -15.19 17.44
CA MET A 641 -2.06 -13.96 16.88
C MET A 641 -2.71 -13.65 15.53
N MET A 642 -3.15 -12.40 15.39
CA MET A 642 -3.76 -11.87 14.17
C MET A 642 -2.80 -10.89 13.48
N LEU A 643 -2.76 -10.93 12.15
CA LEU A 643 -2.03 -9.93 11.38
C LEU A 643 -2.85 -8.64 11.31
N PHE A 644 -2.27 -7.54 11.72
CA PHE A 644 -2.89 -6.24 11.61
C PHE A 644 -3.07 -5.82 10.14
N GLY A 645 -4.26 -5.26 9.83
CA GLY A 645 -4.59 -4.81 8.47
C GLY A 645 -5.08 -5.91 7.54
N GLU A 646 -5.34 -7.11 8.04
CA GLU A 646 -6.09 -8.13 7.31
C GLU A 646 -7.55 -8.16 7.75
N LYS A 647 -8.44 -8.28 6.76
CA LYS A 647 -9.87 -8.46 7.00
C LYS A 647 -10.12 -9.95 7.18
N TYR A 648 -10.41 -10.36 8.39
CA TYR A 648 -10.86 -11.72 8.67
C TYR A 648 -12.38 -11.78 8.55
N GLY A 649 -12.92 -12.89 8.03
CA GLY A 649 -14.34 -13.16 8.08
C GLY A 649 -14.80 -13.46 9.51
N ASP A 650 -16.11 -13.73 9.68
CA ASP A 650 -16.67 -14.12 10.98
C ASP A 650 -16.07 -15.42 11.49
N THR A 651 -15.57 -16.26 10.58
CA THR A 651 -14.87 -17.52 10.89
C THR A 651 -13.45 -17.49 10.33
N VAL A 652 -12.52 -18.11 11.06
CA VAL A 652 -11.08 -18.11 10.76
C VAL A 652 -10.48 -19.52 10.89
N ARG A 653 -9.27 -19.67 10.35
CA ARG A 653 -8.43 -20.88 10.52
C ARG A 653 -7.26 -20.55 11.42
N THR A 654 -7.01 -21.39 12.44
CA THR A 654 -5.87 -21.29 13.35
C THR A 654 -4.87 -22.40 13.10
N ILE A 655 -3.60 -22.05 13.18
CA ILE A 655 -2.43 -22.92 13.10
C ILE A 655 -1.68 -22.81 14.41
N THR A 656 -1.48 -23.94 15.09
CA THR A 656 -0.78 -23.98 16.37
C THR A 656 0.33 -25.02 16.33
N PHE A 657 1.56 -24.57 16.62
CA PHE A 657 2.70 -25.41 16.95
C PHE A 657 3.13 -25.06 18.37
N ASP A 658 2.68 -25.82 19.36
CA ASP A 658 2.79 -25.54 20.78
C ASP A 658 1.97 -24.30 21.21
N PRO A 659 0.84 -24.50 21.94
CA PRO A 659 -0.04 -23.40 22.36
C PRO A 659 0.63 -22.28 23.17
N ALA A 660 1.73 -22.59 23.86
CA ALA A 660 2.50 -21.61 24.62
C ALA A 660 3.54 -20.85 23.77
N TYR A 661 3.81 -21.31 22.54
CA TYR A 661 4.87 -20.76 21.70
C TYR A 661 4.34 -20.09 20.42
N SER A 662 3.59 -20.82 19.57
CA SER A 662 3.10 -20.32 18.28
C SER A 662 1.66 -20.73 18.00
N ARG A 663 0.75 -19.76 18.03
CA ARG A 663 -0.65 -19.91 17.61
C ARG A 663 -1.04 -18.68 16.80
N GLU A 664 -1.36 -18.89 15.52
CA GLU A 664 -1.59 -17.78 14.59
C GLU A 664 -2.81 -18.03 13.69
N LEU A 665 -3.49 -16.97 13.25
CA LEU A 665 -4.47 -17.03 12.17
C LEU A 665 -3.71 -17.16 10.84
N CYS A 666 -3.90 -18.27 10.13
CA CYS A 666 -3.19 -18.48 8.88
C CYS A 666 -4.00 -19.30 7.87
N GLY A 667 -4.07 -18.77 6.63
CA GLY A 667 -4.68 -19.46 5.48
C GLY A 667 -3.70 -20.30 4.66
N GLY A 668 -2.42 -20.36 5.01
CA GLY A 668 -1.39 -21.05 4.23
C GLY A 668 -1.31 -22.55 4.46
N CYS A 669 -0.45 -23.23 3.69
CA CYS A 669 -0.20 -24.66 3.82
C CYS A 669 0.97 -24.90 4.78
N HIS A 670 0.86 -25.93 5.62
CA HIS A 670 1.82 -26.22 6.69
C HIS A 670 2.18 -27.70 6.78
N VAL A 671 3.37 -27.97 7.33
CA VAL A 671 3.82 -29.33 7.65
C VAL A 671 2.90 -29.96 8.70
N LYS A 672 2.80 -31.29 8.71
CA LYS A 672 2.02 -32.02 9.70
C LYS A 672 2.71 -32.08 11.06
N GLN A 673 4.02 -31.96 11.09
CA GLN A 673 4.84 -31.90 12.29
C GLN A 673 6.15 -31.16 12.02
N THR A 674 6.65 -30.44 13.04
CA THR A 674 7.78 -29.51 12.88
C THR A 674 9.08 -30.18 12.44
N GLY A 675 9.28 -31.47 12.76
CA GLY A 675 10.45 -32.24 12.34
C GLY A 675 10.62 -32.37 10.82
N GLN A 676 9.55 -32.22 10.04
CA GLN A 676 9.60 -32.20 8.56
C GLN A 676 10.36 -30.98 8.00
N ILE A 677 10.49 -29.89 8.76
CA ILE A 677 11.29 -28.72 8.41
C ILE A 677 12.79 -29.06 8.34
N ALA A 678 13.21 -30.09 9.03
CA ALA A 678 14.56 -30.61 9.16
C ALA A 678 15.54 -29.64 9.86
N PHE A 679 15.96 -28.57 9.20
CA PHE A 679 16.89 -27.58 9.74
C PHE A 679 16.53 -26.18 9.25
N PHE A 680 16.74 -25.18 10.10
CA PHE A 680 16.48 -23.77 9.82
C PHE A 680 17.76 -22.95 9.97
N LYS A 681 18.04 -22.06 8.98
CA LYS A 681 19.20 -21.17 9.01
C LYS A 681 18.85 -19.78 8.50
N ILE A 682 19.19 -18.74 9.26
CA ILE A 682 19.14 -17.35 8.81
C ILE A 682 20.35 -17.08 7.91
N ILE A 683 20.08 -16.58 6.68
CA ILE A 683 21.13 -16.30 5.68
C ILE A 683 21.41 -14.81 5.53
N ALA A 684 20.42 -13.95 5.82
CA ALA A 684 20.58 -12.50 5.74
C ALA A 684 19.72 -11.76 6.76
N GLU A 685 20.21 -10.60 7.22
CA GLU A 685 19.48 -9.64 8.03
C GLU A 685 19.77 -8.22 7.50
N SER A 686 18.71 -7.45 7.23
CA SER A 686 18.83 -6.12 6.64
C SER A 686 17.73 -5.17 7.10
N SER A 687 17.90 -3.87 6.84
CA SER A 687 16.85 -2.86 7.03
C SER A 687 16.09 -2.65 5.73
N VAL A 688 14.76 -2.64 5.79
CA VAL A 688 13.88 -2.41 4.62
C VAL A 688 13.35 -0.99 4.61
N ALA A 689 12.97 -0.51 5.78
CA ALA A 689 12.42 0.83 5.99
C ALA A 689 12.71 1.29 7.42
N ALA A 690 12.39 2.53 7.74
CA ALA A 690 12.50 3.04 9.10
C ALA A 690 11.67 2.15 10.06
N GLY A 691 12.33 1.57 11.06
CA GLY A 691 11.69 0.70 12.05
C GLY A 691 11.28 -0.69 11.53
N ILE A 692 11.74 -1.11 10.36
CA ILE A 692 11.47 -2.44 9.80
C ILE A 692 12.75 -3.15 9.44
N ARG A 693 12.88 -4.34 10.00
CA ARG A 693 13.97 -5.29 9.70
C ARG A 693 13.44 -6.43 8.86
N ARG A 694 14.33 -6.97 8.06
CA ARG A 694 14.11 -8.17 7.21
C ARG A 694 15.06 -9.25 7.62
N VAL A 695 14.52 -10.44 7.80
CA VAL A 695 15.29 -11.69 7.91
C VAL A 695 14.94 -12.55 6.71
N GLU A 696 15.98 -13.10 6.07
CA GLU A 696 15.87 -14.16 5.07
C GLU A 696 16.47 -15.44 5.65
N ALA A 697 15.76 -16.55 5.47
CA ALA A 697 16.16 -17.82 6.02
C ALA A 697 15.79 -18.97 5.07
N VAL A 698 16.47 -20.09 5.25
CA VAL A 698 16.30 -21.31 4.46
C VAL A 698 16.03 -22.50 5.38
N THR A 699 15.35 -23.52 4.83
CA THR A 699 15.04 -24.76 5.55
C THR A 699 15.37 -25.97 4.69
N SER A 700 15.35 -27.16 5.30
CA SER A 700 15.45 -28.44 4.59
C SER A 700 16.69 -28.51 3.66
N VAL A 701 16.50 -28.91 2.41
CA VAL A 701 17.58 -29.08 1.42
C VAL A 701 18.35 -27.78 1.18
N ALA A 702 17.65 -26.64 1.07
CA ALA A 702 18.31 -25.35 0.85
C ALA A 702 19.21 -24.94 2.03
N ALA A 703 18.83 -25.32 3.26
CA ALA A 703 19.68 -25.09 4.43
C ALA A 703 20.93 -25.98 4.43
N GLU A 704 20.78 -27.23 4.01
CA GLU A 704 21.88 -28.18 3.85
C GLU A 704 22.86 -27.68 2.77
N GLU A 705 22.37 -27.29 1.62
CA GLU A 705 23.20 -26.73 0.52
C GLU A 705 23.97 -25.49 0.99
N TYR A 706 23.29 -24.54 1.64
CA TYR A 706 23.92 -23.34 2.18
C TYR A 706 25.05 -23.63 3.16
N ILE A 707 24.85 -24.63 4.06
CA ILE A 707 25.89 -25.01 5.03
C ILE A 707 27.07 -25.67 4.32
N ASN A 708 26.81 -26.59 3.37
CA ASN A 708 27.84 -27.26 2.63
C ASN A 708 28.70 -26.29 1.84
N GLU A 709 28.11 -25.33 1.16
CA GLU A 709 28.84 -24.24 0.46
C GLU A 709 29.81 -23.51 1.43
N ARG A 710 29.34 -23.14 2.62
CA ARG A 710 30.19 -22.45 3.62
C ARG A 710 31.31 -23.32 4.14
N LEU A 711 31.04 -24.61 4.29
CA LEU A 711 32.07 -25.62 4.70
C LEU A 711 33.11 -25.81 3.60
N ASP A 712 32.69 -25.81 2.33
CA ASP A 712 33.60 -25.94 1.19
C ASP A 712 34.47 -24.68 1.04
N GLU A 713 33.91 -23.45 1.16
CA GLU A 713 34.69 -22.22 1.23
C GLU A 713 35.72 -22.24 2.36
N LEU A 714 35.32 -22.71 3.55
CA LEU A 714 36.22 -22.82 4.67
C LEU A 714 37.31 -23.86 4.41
N HIS A 715 36.98 -24.99 3.75
CA HIS A 715 37.95 -26.02 3.36
C HIS A 715 38.95 -25.44 2.34
N GLU A 716 38.50 -24.67 1.37
CA GLU A 716 39.37 -23.99 0.41
C GLU A 716 40.36 -23.06 1.11
N VAL A 717 39.84 -22.17 2.01
CA VAL A 717 40.69 -21.27 2.82
C VAL A 717 41.72 -22.05 3.64
N LYS A 718 41.32 -23.16 4.27
CA LYS A 718 42.26 -24.05 4.98
C LYS A 718 43.36 -24.60 4.08
N SER A 719 42.97 -25.04 2.89
CA SER A 719 43.90 -25.58 1.89
C SER A 719 44.93 -24.53 1.45
N LEU A 720 44.46 -23.31 1.15
CA LEU A 720 45.37 -22.18 0.79
C LEU A 720 46.36 -21.85 1.90
N LEU A 721 45.97 -21.98 3.15
CA LEU A 721 46.81 -21.78 4.33
C LEU A 721 47.63 -23.00 4.72
N LYS A 722 47.68 -24.05 3.87
CA LYS A 722 48.38 -25.31 4.12
C LYS A 722 47.82 -26.10 5.34
N ASN A 723 46.53 -26.09 5.53
CA ASN A 723 45.77 -26.83 6.56
C ASN A 723 46.26 -26.57 8.01
N PRO A 724 46.30 -25.34 8.49
CA PRO A 724 46.69 -25.04 9.85
C PRO A 724 45.66 -25.60 10.86
N LYS A 725 46.06 -25.89 12.07
CA LYS A 725 45.15 -26.31 13.17
C LYS A 725 44.23 -25.13 13.57
N ASP A 726 44.78 -23.91 13.54
CA ASP A 726 44.06 -22.67 13.85
C ASP A 726 44.19 -21.70 12.67
N ILE A 727 43.07 -21.51 11.97
CA ILE A 727 43.00 -20.63 10.78
C ILE A 727 43.19 -19.15 11.16
N VAL A 728 42.56 -18.75 12.28
CA VAL A 728 42.57 -17.36 12.73
C VAL A 728 44.00 -16.95 13.11
N LEU A 729 44.66 -17.79 13.84
CA LEU A 729 46.07 -17.58 14.23
C LEU A 729 46.97 -17.49 12.98
N SER A 730 46.79 -18.41 12.01
CA SER A 730 47.58 -18.41 10.77
C SER A 730 47.35 -17.20 9.93
N LEU A 731 46.12 -16.70 9.79
CA LEU A 731 45.77 -15.47 9.10
C LEU A 731 46.42 -14.25 9.80
N ASN A 732 46.31 -14.17 11.14
CA ASN A 732 46.91 -13.08 11.88
C ASN A 732 48.45 -13.05 11.70
N GLN A 733 49.10 -14.21 11.74
CA GLN A 733 50.54 -14.32 11.47
C GLN A 733 50.89 -13.83 10.05
N MET A 734 50.10 -14.20 9.04
CA MET A 734 50.31 -13.75 7.67
C MET A 734 50.13 -12.24 7.51
N PHE A 735 49.13 -11.64 8.20
CA PHE A 735 48.97 -10.17 8.22
C PHE A 735 50.12 -9.45 8.90
N ASP A 736 50.63 -9.95 10.00
CA ASP A 736 51.77 -9.39 10.72
C ASP A 736 53.04 -9.50 9.90
N GLU A 737 53.29 -10.63 9.23
CA GLU A 737 54.41 -10.82 8.31
C GLU A 737 54.33 -9.88 7.13
N ASN A 738 53.15 -9.72 6.49
CA ASN A 738 52.94 -8.78 5.41
C ASN A 738 53.24 -7.35 5.85
N LYS A 739 52.78 -6.94 7.01
CA LYS A 739 53.07 -5.61 7.59
C LYS A 739 54.57 -5.39 7.82
N LEU A 740 55.27 -6.43 8.30
CA LEU A 740 56.71 -6.40 8.49
C LEU A 740 57.44 -6.27 7.15
N LEU A 741 57.07 -7.06 6.13
CA LEU A 741 57.65 -6.99 4.78
C LEU A 741 57.41 -5.63 4.13
N GLN A 742 56.24 -5.04 4.26
CA GLN A 742 55.93 -3.68 3.78
C GLN A 742 56.85 -2.64 4.42
N LYS A 743 57.09 -2.77 5.74
CA LYS A 743 58.01 -1.86 6.46
C LYS A 743 59.45 -2.04 5.96
N GLN A 744 59.92 -3.29 5.74
CA GLN A 744 61.26 -3.56 5.19
C GLN A 744 61.42 -3.01 3.78
N ILE A 745 60.40 -3.17 2.91
CA ILE A 745 60.41 -2.59 1.56
C ILE A 745 60.52 -1.06 1.62
N GLN A 746 59.78 -0.42 2.51
CA GLN A 746 59.83 1.02 2.69
C GLN A 746 61.24 1.48 3.15
N THR A 747 61.85 0.79 4.11
CA THR A 747 63.23 1.08 4.59
C THR A 747 64.25 0.92 3.44
N LEU A 748 64.17 -0.18 2.67
CA LEU A 748 65.03 -0.41 1.54
C LEU A 748 64.88 0.65 0.42
N LYS A 749 63.65 1.12 0.17
CA LYS A 749 63.37 2.23 -0.75
C LYS A 749 64.01 3.53 -0.27
N GLU A 750 63.94 3.82 1.03
CA GLU A 750 64.59 5.00 1.63
C GLU A 750 66.14 4.92 1.55
N GLU A 751 66.73 3.77 1.89
CA GLU A 751 68.17 3.53 1.79
C GLU A 751 68.65 3.67 0.32
N LYS A 752 67.90 3.08 -0.64
CA LYS A 752 68.18 3.23 -2.07
C LYS A 752 68.11 4.69 -2.52
N SER A 753 67.10 5.43 -2.04
CA SER A 753 66.92 6.86 -2.32
C SER A 753 68.10 7.70 -1.76
N ILE A 754 68.55 7.42 -0.52
CA ILE A 754 69.69 8.08 0.09
C ILE A 754 70.99 7.79 -0.73
N HIS A 755 71.23 6.53 -1.09
CA HIS A 755 72.36 6.14 -1.88
C HIS A 755 72.35 6.83 -3.26
N TYR A 756 71.24 6.81 -3.93
CA TYR A 756 71.05 7.48 -5.24
C TYR A 756 71.26 8.99 -5.12
N ARG A 757 70.79 9.63 -4.09
CA ARG A 757 71.03 11.05 -3.82
C ARG A 757 72.51 11.33 -3.60
N GLN A 758 73.27 10.47 -2.91
CA GLN A 758 74.70 10.62 -2.72
C GLN A 758 75.53 10.49 -4.07
N GLU A 759 75.10 9.57 -4.94
CA GLU A 759 75.71 9.45 -6.28
C GLU A 759 75.39 10.67 -7.16
N LEU A 760 74.19 11.20 -7.12
CA LEU A 760 73.80 12.42 -7.83
C LEU A 760 74.61 13.62 -7.33
N ILE A 761 74.89 13.76 -6.05
CA ILE A 761 75.71 14.82 -5.48
C ILE A 761 77.16 14.71 -5.99
N LYS A 762 77.69 13.49 -6.13
CA LYS A 762 79.07 13.29 -6.68
C LYS A 762 79.18 13.68 -8.16
N LYS A 763 78.11 13.59 -8.93
CA LYS A 763 78.05 13.97 -10.36
C LYS A 763 77.85 15.47 -10.57
N ALA A 764 77.54 16.23 -9.54
CA ALA A 764 77.28 17.66 -9.62
C ALA A 764 78.53 18.42 -9.94
N SER A 765 78.54 19.23 -11.01
CA SER A 765 79.65 20.11 -11.41
C SER A 765 79.49 21.49 -10.79
N ARG A 766 80.66 22.14 -10.50
CA ARG A 766 80.70 23.49 -9.91
C ARG A 766 80.90 24.56 -11.00
N HIS A 767 79.93 25.43 -11.18
CA HIS A 767 80.05 26.55 -12.11
C HIS A 767 79.73 27.87 -11.37
N LYS A 768 80.68 28.81 -11.43
CA LYS A 768 80.61 30.13 -10.78
C LYS A 768 80.19 30.08 -9.28
N GLY A 769 80.73 29.09 -8.55
CA GLY A 769 80.39 28.93 -7.10
C GLY A 769 79.15 28.17 -6.75
N ILE A 770 78.31 27.81 -7.71
CA ILE A 770 77.05 27.06 -7.54
C ILE A 770 77.24 25.61 -8.01
N GLN A 771 76.80 24.62 -7.27
CA GLN A 771 76.70 23.22 -7.70
C GLN A 771 75.49 23.02 -8.59
N ILE A 772 75.69 22.55 -9.81
CA ILE A 772 74.61 22.28 -10.76
C ILE A 772 74.63 20.79 -11.14
N LEU A 773 73.45 20.16 -11.05
CA LEU A 773 73.26 18.82 -11.53
C LEU A 773 72.11 18.87 -12.57
N ALA A 774 72.35 18.33 -13.74
CA ALA A 774 71.36 18.12 -14.79
C ALA A 774 71.43 16.66 -15.19
N GLU A 775 70.46 15.86 -14.72
CA GLU A 775 70.36 14.42 -15.03
C GLU A 775 68.88 14.02 -15.16
N GLN A 776 68.61 13.18 -16.13
CA GLN A 776 67.28 12.63 -16.32
C GLN A 776 67.01 11.50 -15.28
N ILE A 777 66.05 11.66 -14.40
CA ILE A 777 65.71 10.68 -13.40
C ILE A 777 64.43 9.91 -13.86
N THR A 778 64.57 8.61 -13.99
CA THR A 778 63.38 7.72 -14.05
C THR A 778 62.98 7.40 -12.61
N MET A 779 61.84 7.91 -12.17
CA MET A 779 61.26 7.52 -10.89
C MET A 779 60.38 6.27 -11.15
N ASP A 780 60.73 5.17 -10.51
CA ASP A 780 59.82 4.06 -10.34
C ASP A 780 58.85 4.47 -9.21
N ASP A 781 57.53 4.40 -9.49
CA ASP A 781 56.45 4.75 -8.52
C ASP A 781 56.50 3.88 -7.25
#